data_85501169a9c66ec7b3e83c628fdfbbb7
#
_entry.id   85501169a9c66ec7b3e83c628fdfbbb7
#
_cell.length_a   1.000
_cell.length_b   1.000
_cell.length_c   1.000
_cell.angle_alpha   90.00
_cell.angle_beta   90.00
_cell.angle_gamma   90.00
#
_symmetry.space_group_name_H-M   'P 1'
#
loop_
_entity.id
_entity.type
_entity.pdbx_description
1 polymer ?
#
loop_
_entity_poly.entity_id
_entity_poly.type
_entity_poly.pdbx_seq_one_letter_code
_entity_poly.pdbx_strand_id
1 'polypeptide(L)'
;VKPNRGWKPATILALLIAAAIAALPAMAQQTDGKPGSPAATTTIDGKQLPPPEPPFGGVIKEGALQSKTWWPPRVVPPKQAPNVLLIMLDDAGFGVPSTFGGVIPTPTMDRIAENGLRYNNIHSTALCSPTRAALITGRNHHSAGFGVISEQSTGFPGYNSIIEKDKATIGRILLENGYATAWFGKDHNTPAFTASSVGPFDQWPTGLGFEYFYGFVGGDANQWQPNLFRNTTQIYPFKGKPGWNLITGMADDAIEYLNRINQIQPDKPFFVKYVPGATHAPHHPTKEWVDKISAMHLFDDGYEKLRERIFENQKRLGVIPAGAQLEPWPKDVLKPWGDLTPEEQKLFIKQVEVFAAYAAYTDWEIGRVVQAIEDMGKLDNTLVIYINGDNGTSAEGGPMGTPNEVAWFNGVNNMPAEVQMKWYDVWGTEETYNHMSAGWSWAFDTPFTWFKQNASRLGGIRQNMAVMWPERIKDKGGLREQFMHVIDVVPTILEVTGIAAPEEVDGIQQAPIEGTSFAYTFDKENAKAPSQHKTQYFEMMGQWALYHEGWLLSTKVDRAPWEAFGAANPDPLNNQVLELYHLDDDFTQSNNIADQHPDKVKEMKERFIEEAKKYQVFPLDASVATRLVAPRPNITAGRSEFVYTMPMVGLPQGDSPQLLNTSYTITADIEVPEGGAEGMILTSGGRFAGYGFYLLEGKPVFLWNLIDLKRVKWAGPDALSPGNHTIEFDFKYDGLGIGTLAYNNMSGIGRSGTGTLKVDGKVVDTKEMKRTLPIILQWDESFDIGSDTLTGVNDADYKPPFPLTAKLNKLTIKVDRPQLSEQDIQKLETSRATAVDGSPIQHLQGGPH
;
A
#
# COMPACT_ATOMS: atom_id res chain seq x y z
N VAL A 1 -54.77 49.99 -29.70
CA VAL A 1 -55.30 48.69 -30.12
C VAL A 1 -54.22 47.68 -29.84
N LYS A 2 -54.51 46.73 -28.92
CA LYS A 2 -53.65 45.58 -28.52
C LYS A 2 -53.62 44.52 -29.67
N PRO A 3 -52.63 43.58 -29.64
CA PRO A 3 -53.04 42.25 -29.22
C PRO A 3 -52.09 41.54 -28.22
N ASN A 4 -52.79 40.76 -27.40
CA ASN A 4 -52.39 39.69 -26.51
C ASN A 4 -51.50 38.62 -27.19
N ARG A 5 -50.37 38.15 -26.55
CA ARG A 5 -49.74 36.85 -26.87
C ARG A 5 -49.81 35.96 -25.64
N GLY A 6 -50.68 34.97 -25.72
CA GLY A 6 -50.80 33.89 -24.77
C GLY A 6 -49.56 32.96 -24.81
N TRP A 7 -49.12 32.55 -23.68
CA TRP A 7 -48.08 31.53 -23.48
C TRP A 7 -48.66 30.14 -23.82
N LYS A 8 -47.92 29.36 -24.58
CA LYS A 8 -48.31 28.00 -24.97
C LYS A 8 -48.10 27.01 -23.79
N PRO A 9 -48.96 26.01 -23.62
CA PRO A 9 -48.94 25.09 -22.47
C PRO A 9 -47.72 24.18 -22.38
N ALA A 10 -46.85 24.10 -23.40
CA ALA A 10 -45.63 23.29 -23.38
C ALA A 10 -44.50 23.86 -22.47
N THR A 11 -44.53 25.12 -22.12
CA THR A 11 -43.47 25.74 -21.27
C THR A 11 -43.73 25.57 -19.79
N ILE A 12 -44.96 25.25 -19.39
CA ILE A 12 -45.35 25.00 -18.01
C ILE A 12 -45.02 23.56 -17.61
N LEU A 13 -45.05 22.61 -18.56
CA LEU A 13 -44.66 21.21 -18.29
C LEU A 13 -43.14 21.01 -18.13
N ALA A 14 -42.32 21.82 -18.83
CA ALA A 14 -40.86 21.79 -18.70
C ALA A 14 -40.37 22.38 -17.38
N LEU A 15 -41.07 23.31 -16.78
CA LEU A 15 -40.74 23.89 -15.46
C LEU A 15 -41.20 23.00 -14.29
N LEU A 16 -42.19 22.14 -14.50
CA LEU A 16 -42.66 21.19 -13.48
C LEU A 16 -41.83 19.90 -13.47
N ILE A 17 -41.18 19.54 -14.58
CA ILE A 17 -40.25 18.41 -14.65
C ILE A 17 -38.85 18.79 -14.11
N ALA A 18 -38.40 20.03 -14.27
CA ALA A 18 -37.16 20.55 -13.70
C ALA A 18 -37.20 20.74 -12.17
N ALA A 19 -38.41 20.83 -11.57
CA ALA A 19 -38.59 20.93 -10.13
C ALA A 19 -38.73 19.57 -9.42
N ALA A 20 -38.75 18.45 -10.15
CA ALA A 20 -38.88 17.10 -9.59
C ALA A 20 -37.56 16.35 -9.47
N ILE A 21 -36.40 16.96 -9.82
CA ILE A 21 -35.07 16.36 -9.71
C ILE A 21 -34.25 17.00 -8.57
N ALA A 22 -34.85 17.70 -7.66
CA ALA A 22 -34.14 18.24 -6.53
C ALA A 22 -35.00 18.15 -5.27
N ALA A 23 -34.78 17.13 -4.52
CA ALA A 23 -34.82 17.08 -3.07
C ALA A 23 -35.00 15.64 -2.61
N LEU A 24 -33.92 14.91 -2.47
CA LEU A 24 -33.88 14.01 -1.33
C LEU A 24 -34.02 14.95 -0.12
N PRO A 25 -34.99 14.73 0.77
CA PRO A 25 -35.14 15.57 1.93
C PRO A 25 -33.82 15.42 2.72
N ALA A 26 -33.12 16.51 2.96
CA ALA A 26 -32.09 16.56 4.00
C ALA A 26 -32.75 15.93 5.23
N MET A 27 -32.17 14.81 5.73
CA MET A 27 -32.74 14.14 6.89
C MET A 27 -32.69 15.15 8.03
N ALA A 28 -33.86 15.61 8.46
CA ALA A 28 -33.95 16.56 9.55
C ALA A 28 -33.34 15.93 10.79
N GLN A 29 -32.53 16.69 11.53
CA GLN A 29 -31.96 16.31 12.81
C GLN A 29 -33.06 15.72 13.72
N GLN A 30 -32.98 14.40 13.95
CA GLN A 30 -33.99 13.69 14.75
C GLN A 30 -33.41 13.32 16.10
N THR A 31 -33.96 13.88 17.18
CA THR A 31 -33.57 13.53 18.55
C THR A 31 -34.51 12.48 19.10
N ASP A 32 -33.98 11.33 19.51
CA ASP A 32 -34.69 10.27 20.19
C ASP A 32 -34.42 10.33 21.72
N GLY A 33 -35.44 9.94 22.50
CA GLY A 33 -35.39 9.99 23.94
C GLY A 33 -35.80 11.37 24.53
N LYS A 34 -35.71 11.49 25.88
CA LYS A 34 -36.03 12.74 26.56
C LYS A 34 -34.89 13.74 26.40
N PRO A 35 -35.09 14.92 25.78
CA PRO A 35 -34.07 15.93 25.67
C PRO A 35 -33.42 16.28 27.00
N GLY A 36 -32.09 16.31 27.01
CA GLY A 36 -31.28 16.58 28.23
C GLY A 36 -31.10 15.40 29.16
N SER A 37 -31.62 14.23 28.85
CA SER A 37 -31.29 12.98 29.56
C SER A 37 -29.98 12.36 29.07
N PRO A 38 -29.24 11.61 29.92
CA PRO A 38 -28.00 10.91 29.48
C PRO A 38 -28.20 9.90 28.35
N ALA A 39 -29.45 9.44 28.14
CA ALA A 39 -29.79 8.45 27.12
C ALA A 39 -30.28 9.08 25.79
N ALA A 40 -30.39 10.41 25.72
CA ALA A 40 -30.82 11.07 24.49
C ALA A 40 -29.79 10.87 23.37
N THR A 41 -30.30 10.53 22.13
CA THR A 41 -29.47 10.39 20.93
C THR A 41 -30.00 11.30 19.82
N THR A 42 -29.16 11.65 18.87
CA THR A 42 -29.53 12.45 17.70
C THR A 42 -28.80 11.99 16.45
N THR A 43 -29.50 12.06 15.31
CA THR A 43 -28.88 12.03 14.00
C THR A 43 -28.53 13.45 13.57
N ILE A 44 -27.45 13.64 12.83
CA ILE A 44 -27.02 14.94 12.30
C ILE A 44 -27.22 15.01 10.80
N ASP A 45 -27.22 16.20 10.22
CA ASP A 45 -27.31 16.36 8.76
C ASP A 45 -25.99 16.02 8.03
N GLY A 46 -24.87 15.90 8.79
CA GLY A 46 -23.56 15.49 8.30
C GLY A 46 -22.85 16.53 7.44
N LYS A 47 -23.38 17.70 7.22
CA LYS A 47 -22.78 18.73 6.37
C LYS A 47 -21.57 19.42 7.01
N GLN A 48 -21.63 19.62 8.31
CA GLN A 48 -20.52 20.13 9.12
C GLN A 48 -20.10 19.08 10.15
N LEU A 49 -18.81 18.73 10.16
CA LEU A 49 -18.23 17.74 11.07
C LEU A 49 -17.02 18.33 11.82
N PRO A 50 -16.93 18.17 13.16
CA PRO A 50 -18.02 17.71 14.03
C PRO A 50 -19.21 18.67 13.98
N PRO A 51 -20.42 18.21 14.32
CA PRO A 51 -21.57 19.09 14.36
C PRO A 51 -21.38 20.18 15.40
N PRO A 52 -21.97 21.38 15.23
CA PRO A 52 -21.93 22.43 16.24
C PRO A 52 -22.40 21.92 17.59
N GLU A 53 -21.71 22.27 18.66
CA GLU A 53 -22.14 21.93 20.02
C GLU A 53 -23.51 22.54 20.31
N PRO A 54 -24.51 21.76 20.72
CA PRO A 54 -25.80 22.31 21.07
C PRO A 54 -25.68 23.19 22.32
N PRO A 55 -26.39 24.32 22.36
CA PRO A 55 -26.38 25.16 23.55
C PRO A 55 -26.94 24.42 24.78
N PHE A 56 -26.45 24.75 25.98
CA PHE A 56 -26.96 24.16 27.21
C PHE A 56 -28.48 24.34 27.36
N GLY A 57 -29.21 23.25 27.28
CA GLY A 57 -30.68 23.22 27.35
C GLY A 57 -31.27 23.14 28.76
N GLY A 58 -30.46 23.28 29.81
CA GLY A 58 -30.85 23.22 31.20
C GLY A 58 -31.12 24.59 31.81
N VAL A 59 -31.13 24.65 33.16
CA VAL A 59 -31.26 25.90 33.92
C VAL A 59 -30.22 25.92 35.00
N ILE A 60 -29.40 26.98 35.02
CA ILE A 60 -28.39 27.19 36.06
C ILE A 60 -28.93 28.25 37.03
N LYS A 61 -29.02 27.89 38.31
CA LYS A 61 -29.32 28.76 39.44
C LYS A 61 -28.13 28.73 40.40
N GLU A 62 -28.15 29.51 41.45
CA GLU A 62 -27.09 29.56 42.47
C GLU A 62 -26.90 28.22 43.19
N GLY A 63 -27.97 27.46 43.37
CA GLY A 63 -27.97 26.15 44.03
C GLY A 63 -28.29 25.01 43.05
N ALA A 64 -27.62 23.86 43.20
CA ALA A 64 -27.85 22.68 42.39
C ALA A 64 -29.30 22.16 42.45
N LEU A 65 -29.93 22.21 43.61
CA LEU A 65 -31.31 21.77 43.79
C LEU A 65 -32.36 22.65 43.08
N GLN A 66 -31.99 23.87 42.72
CA GLN A 66 -32.81 24.83 42.02
C GLN A 66 -32.50 24.85 40.51
N SER A 67 -31.43 24.16 40.10
CA SER A 67 -30.96 24.05 38.74
C SER A 67 -31.57 22.84 38.06
N LYS A 68 -31.57 22.88 36.73
CA LYS A 68 -32.00 21.74 35.90
C LYS A 68 -30.83 21.29 35.05
N THR A 69 -30.40 20.05 35.25
CA THR A 69 -29.31 19.42 34.46
C THR A 69 -29.76 19.17 33.03
N TRP A 70 -28.80 19.17 32.11
CA TRP A 70 -29.03 18.85 30.76
C TRP A 70 -27.76 18.24 30.14
N TRP A 71 -27.89 17.14 29.42
CA TRP A 71 -26.83 16.51 28.66
C TRP A 71 -27.07 16.68 27.17
N PRO A 72 -26.06 17.01 26.36
CA PRO A 72 -26.21 16.99 24.91
C PRO A 72 -26.52 15.56 24.45
N PRO A 73 -27.36 15.42 23.42
CA PRO A 73 -27.66 14.10 22.88
C PRO A 73 -26.41 13.52 22.22
N ARG A 74 -26.20 12.21 22.35
CA ARG A 74 -25.13 11.51 21.67
C ARG A 74 -25.44 11.36 20.19
N VAL A 75 -24.47 11.65 19.28
CA VAL A 75 -24.63 11.44 17.85
C VAL A 75 -24.67 9.93 17.55
N VAL A 76 -25.62 9.53 16.74
CA VAL A 76 -25.81 8.17 16.23
C VAL A 76 -26.12 8.21 14.74
N PRO A 77 -25.77 7.16 13.96
CA PRO A 77 -26.09 7.08 12.56
C PRO A 77 -27.60 7.05 12.29
N PRO A 78 -28.03 7.24 11.03
CA PRO A 78 -29.40 7.03 10.62
C PRO A 78 -29.91 5.64 11.03
N LYS A 79 -31.21 5.54 11.37
CA LYS A 79 -31.85 4.27 11.72
C LYS A 79 -31.68 3.29 10.56
N GLN A 80 -31.32 2.05 10.88
CA GLN A 80 -31.06 0.97 9.91
C GLN A 80 -29.82 1.18 9.03
N ALA A 81 -28.94 2.14 9.32
CA ALA A 81 -27.68 2.23 8.64
C ALA A 81 -26.90 0.91 8.78
N PRO A 82 -26.41 0.31 7.66
CA PRO A 82 -25.74 -0.99 7.69
C PRO A 82 -24.37 -0.91 8.35
N ASN A 83 -23.90 -2.04 8.88
CA ASN A 83 -22.48 -2.23 9.08
C ASN A 83 -21.78 -2.28 7.72
N VAL A 84 -20.49 -1.96 7.70
CA VAL A 84 -19.68 -2.04 6.48
C VAL A 84 -18.39 -2.80 6.76
N LEU A 85 -18.13 -3.86 5.98
CA LEU A 85 -16.86 -4.57 5.92
C LEU A 85 -16.26 -4.35 4.53
N LEU A 86 -15.22 -3.52 4.45
CA LEU A 86 -14.49 -3.23 3.22
C LEU A 86 -13.19 -4.03 3.21
N ILE A 87 -13.11 -5.02 2.32
CA ILE A 87 -11.96 -5.91 2.14
C ILE A 87 -11.27 -5.55 0.83
N MET A 88 -9.94 -5.43 0.84
CA MET A 88 -9.13 -5.29 -0.37
C MET A 88 -7.82 -6.03 -0.20
N LEU A 89 -7.54 -6.96 -1.13
CA LEU A 89 -6.24 -7.61 -1.22
C LEU A 89 -5.22 -6.69 -1.90
N ASP A 90 -3.99 -7.15 -1.95
CA ASP A 90 -2.84 -6.45 -2.50
C ASP A 90 -2.17 -7.32 -3.56
N ASP A 91 -1.79 -6.74 -4.69
CA ASP A 91 -1.08 -7.44 -5.78
C ASP A 91 -1.77 -8.71 -6.29
N ALA A 92 -3.10 -8.80 -6.20
CA ALA A 92 -3.87 -9.94 -6.68
C ALA A 92 -4.61 -9.56 -7.99
N GLY A 93 -4.12 -10.07 -9.11
CA GLY A 93 -4.68 -9.80 -10.43
C GLY A 93 -6.05 -10.46 -10.68
N PHE A 94 -6.67 -10.10 -11.81
CA PHE A 94 -8.02 -10.51 -12.16
C PHE A 94 -8.22 -12.04 -12.21
N GLY A 95 -7.20 -12.78 -12.62
CA GLY A 95 -7.23 -14.25 -12.77
C GLY A 95 -6.81 -15.01 -11.50
N VAL A 96 -6.59 -14.35 -10.36
CA VAL A 96 -6.18 -15.04 -9.12
C VAL A 96 -7.32 -15.85 -8.49
N PRO A 97 -8.52 -15.28 -8.19
CA PRO A 97 -9.54 -15.97 -7.40
C PRO A 97 -10.38 -16.95 -8.22
N SER A 98 -10.76 -18.08 -7.61
CA SER A 98 -11.68 -19.07 -8.22
C SER A 98 -13.01 -18.46 -8.63
N THR A 99 -13.50 -17.47 -7.90
CA THR A 99 -14.74 -16.73 -8.15
C THR A 99 -14.80 -16.12 -9.56
N PHE A 100 -13.66 -15.76 -10.12
CA PHE A 100 -13.50 -15.16 -11.45
C PHE A 100 -12.65 -16.02 -12.40
N GLY A 101 -12.61 -17.33 -12.18
CA GLY A 101 -12.02 -18.30 -13.10
C GLY A 101 -10.58 -18.69 -12.79
N GLY A 102 -9.97 -18.12 -11.76
CA GLY A 102 -8.66 -18.53 -11.25
C GLY A 102 -8.65 -19.99 -10.76
N VAL A 103 -7.45 -20.52 -10.58
CA VAL A 103 -7.28 -21.89 -10.09
C VAL A 103 -7.04 -21.96 -8.58
N ILE A 104 -6.75 -20.82 -7.95
CA ILE A 104 -6.51 -20.73 -6.52
C ILE A 104 -7.86 -20.74 -5.79
N PRO A 105 -8.08 -21.68 -4.84
CA PRO A 105 -9.33 -21.70 -4.10
C PRO A 105 -9.53 -20.45 -3.23
N THR A 106 -10.64 -19.75 -3.44
CA THR A 106 -11.04 -18.58 -2.65
C THR A 106 -12.49 -18.73 -2.16
N PRO A 107 -12.75 -19.70 -1.27
CA PRO A 107 -14.11 -20.07 -0.86
C PRO A 107 -14.86 -18.93 -0.16
N THR A 108 -14.16 -17.98 0.46
CA THR A 108 -14.81 -16.82 1.09
C THR A 108 -15.34 -15.86 0.03
N MET A 109 -14.55 -15.54 -0.98
CA MET A 109 -14.99 -14.69 -2.07
C MET A 109 -16.12 -15.38 -2.87
N ASP A 110 -16.03 -16.71 -3.08
CA ASP A 110 -17.10 -17.52 -3.68
C ASP A 110 -18.41 -17.38 -2.90
N ARG A 111 -18.37 -17.56 -1.57
CA ARG A 111 -19.53 -17.40 -0.68
C ARG A 111 -20.16 -16.00 -0.78
N ILE A 112 -19.34 -14.95 -0.78
CA ILE A 112 -19.81 -13.57 -0.90
C ILE A 112 -20.47 -13.35 -2.26
N ALA A 113 -19.86 -13.82 -3.33
CA ALA A 113 -20.40 -13.71 -4.70
C ALA A 113 -21.69 -14.50 -4.89
N GLU A 114 -21.76 -15.73 -4.39
CA GLU A 114 -22.96 -16.58 -4.50
C GLU A 114 -24.16 -16.02 -3.74
N ASN A 115 -23.93 -15.32 -2.63
CA ASN A 115 -24.96 -14.68 -1.82
C ASN A 115 -25.16 -13.19 -2.12
N GLY A 116 -24.43 -12.67 -3.11
CA GLY A 116 -24.44 -11.30 -3.52
C GLY A 116 -24.19 -11.13 -5.01
N LEU A 117 -23.33 -10.18 -5.38
CA LEU A 117 -23.05 -9.79 -6.76
C LEU A 117 -21.56 -9.95 -7.08
N ARG A 118 -21.28 -10.25 -8.36
CA ARG A 118 -19.95 -10.20 -8.96
C ARG A 118 -19.81 -8.98 -9.84
N TYR A 119 -18.67 -8.31 -9.77
CA TYR A 119 -18.33 -7.15 -10.61
C TYR A 119 -17.03 -7.44 -11.35
N ASN A 120 -17.06 -7.39 -12.67
CA ASN A 120 -15.91 -7.69 -13.54
C ASN A 120 -15.30 -6.44 -14.19
N ASN A 121 -15.76 -5.24 -13.82
CA ASN A 121 -15.38 -4.01 -14.48
C ASN A 121 -15.09 -2.86 -13.48
N ILE A 122 -14.49 -3.19 -12.34
CA ILE A 122 -13.97 -2.22 -11.39
C ILE A 122 -12.50 -1.93 -11.69
N HIS A 123 -12.07 -0.69 -11.53
CA HIS A 123 -10.70 -0.25 -11.83
C HIS A 123 -10.02 0.36 -10.61
N SER A 124 -8.69 0.23 -10.61
CA SER A 124 -7.77 0.79 -9.62
C SER A 124 -6.73 1.69 -10.30
N THR A 125 -5.68 2.10 -9.59
CA THR A 125 -4.71 3.09 -10.09
C THR A 125 -3.38 2.51 -10.56
N ALA A 126 -3.25 1.21 -10.69
CA ALA A 126 -2.04 0.45 -11.02
C ALA A 126 -0.95 0.39 -9.92
N LEU A 127 -1.12 1.06 -8.77
CA LEU A 127 -0.23 0.95 -7.61
C LEU A 127 -0.97 1.07 -6.28
N CYS A 128 -0.42 0.44 -5.24
CA CYS A 128 -1.08 0.25 -3.93
C CYS A 128 -1.38 1.54 -3.18
N SER A 129 -0.39 2.38 -2.79
CA SER A 129 -0.69 3.60 -2.02
C SER A 129 -1.58 4.60 -2.75
N PRO A 130 -1.47 4.80 -4.09
CA PRO A 130 -2.42 5.58 -4.86
C PRO A 130 -3.86 5.03 -4.80
N THR A 131 -4.04 3.73 -5.02
CA THR A 131 -5.36 3.08 -4.92
C THR A 131 -5.95 3.20 -3.53
N ARG A 132 -5.14 3.01 -2.48
CA ARG A 132 -5.58 3.09 -1.07
C ARG A 132 -6.02 4.49 -0.69
N ALA A 133 -5.28 5.52 -1.11
CA ALA A 133 -5.67 6.93 -0.91
C ALA A 133 -6.97 7.27 -1.67
N ALA A 134 -7.08 6.84 -2.92
CA ALA A 134 -8.29 7.02 -3.74
C ALA A 134 -9.51 6.34 -3.10
N LEU A 135 -9.35 5.10 -2.63
CA LEU A 135 -10.39 4.29 -2.00
C LEU A 135 -10.97 4.95 -0.74
N ILE A 136 -10.13 5.53 0.13
CA ILE A 136 -10.62 6.09 1.40
C ILE A 136 -11.07 7.54 1.30
N THR A 137 -10.68 8.26 0.25
CA THR A 137 -11.06 9.66 0.05
C THR A 137 -12.23 9.83 -0.92
N GLY A 138 -12.50 8.84 -1.79
CA GLY A 138 -13.47 8.95 -2.88
C GLY A 138 -13.06 9.97 -3.94
N ARG A 139 -11.75 10.23 -4.05
CA ARG A 139 -11.15 11.19 -4.97
C ARG A 139 -10.05 10.52 -5.77
N ASN A 140 -9.78 11.02 -6.96
CA ASN A 140 -8.68 10.54 -7.78
C ASN A 140 -7.35 10.61 -7.01
N HIS A 141 -6.47 9.67 -7.27
CA HIS A 141 -5.24 9.52 -6.48
C HIS A 141 -4.32 10.77 -6.53
N HIS A 142 -4.25 11.48 -7.66
CA HIS A 142 -3.52 12.75 -7.73
C HIS A 142 -4.22 13.85 -6.92
N SER A 143 -5.57 13.93 -6.96
CA SER A 143 -6.31 14.84 -6.09
C SER A 143 -6.05 14.57 -4.61
N ALA A 144 -5.82 13.29 -4.25
CA ALA A 144 -5.45 12.88 -2.89
C ALA A 144 -3.95 13.03 -2.57
N GLY A 145 -3.13 13.54 -3.51
CA GLY A 145 -1.69 13.71 -3.33
C GLY A 145 -0.84 12.46 -3.64
N PHE A 146 -1.45 11.39 -4.10
CA PHE A 146 -0.80 10.09 -4.34
C PHE A 146 -0.69 9.75 -5.83
N GLY A 147 -0.16 10.68 -6.64
CA GLY A 147 0.10 10.45 -8.06
C GLY A 147 1.13 9.35 -8.34
N VAL A 148 1.89 8.95 -7.33
CA VAL A 148 2.85 7.85 -7.37
C VAL A 148 2.89 7.16 -6.00
N ILE A 149 3.56 6.01 -5.91
CA ILE A 149 3.79 5.30 -4.64
C ILE A 149 4.51 6.20 -3.62
N SER A 150 4.13 6.09 -2.35
CA SER A 150 4.58 7.02 -1.29
C SER A 150 6.10 7.13 -1.16
N GLU A 151 6.84 6.06 -1.43
CA GLU A 151 8.31 6.00 -1.42
C GLU A 151 8.97 6.83 -2.53
N GLN A 152 8.19 7.21 -3.54
CA GLN A 152 8.64 8.03 -4.68
C GLN A 152 7.99 9.41 -4.70
N SER A 153 7.39 9.83 -3.60
CA SER A 153 6.74 11.15 -3.48
C SER A 153 7.69 12.30 -3.83
N THR A 154 7.12 13.36 -4.37
CA THR A 154 7.83 14.59 -4.77
C THR A 154 7.15 15.83 -4.19
N GLY A 155 7.72 17.02 -4.37
CA GLY A 155 7.14 18.26 -3.84
C GLY A 155 5.97 18.84 -4.65
N PHE A 156 5.43 18.13 -5.65
CA PHE A 156 4.25 18.60 -6.39
C PHE A 156 2.96 18.22 -5.65
N PRO A 157 1.92 19.07 -5.64
CA PRO A 157 0.69 18.80 -4.89
C PRO A 157 0.04 17.46 -5.19
N GLY A 158 -0.02 17.06 -6.47
CA GLY A 158 -0.56 15.74 -6.86
C GLY A 158 0.32 14.54 -6.51
N TYR A 159 1.55 14.73 -5.97
CA TYR A 159 2.56 13.69 -5.78
C TYR A 159 3.25 13.73 -4.42
N ASN A 160 2.73 14.48 -3.46
CA ASN A 160 3.40 14.71 -2.17
C ASN A 160 3.10 13.63 -1.11
N SER A 161 2.22 12.69 -1.41
CA SER A 161 1.77 11.61 -0.53
C SER A 161 1.17 12.10 0.80
N ILE A 162 0.50 13.25 0.77
CA ILE A 162 -0.19 13.82 1.94
C ILE A 162 -1.68 13.95 1.60
N ILE A 163 -2.53 13.31 2.39
CA ILE A 163 -3.98 13.53 2.32
C ILE A 163 -4.27 14.84 3.04
N GLU A 164 -4.56 15.88 2.26
CA GLU A 164 -4.84 17.20 2.79
C GLU A 164 -6.18 17.23 3.55
N LYS A 165 -6.32 18.17 4.49
CA LYS A 165 -7.47 18.25 5.40
C LYS A 165 -8.80 18.58 4.72
N ASP A 166 -8.77 19.13 3.50
CA ASP A 166 -9.95 19.35 2.67
C ASP A 166 -10.46 18.08 1.97
N LYS A 167 -9.84 16.93 2.25
CA LYS A 167 -10.13 15.62 1.65
C LYS A 167 -10.43 14.59 2.73
N ALA A 168 -11.44 14.88 3.57
CA ALA A 168 -11.86 13.99 4.64
C ALA A 168 -12.09 12.56 4.12
N THR A 169 -11.56 11.60 4.85
CA THR A 169 -11.70 10.17 4.54
C THR A 169 -13.07 9.64 4.94
N ILE A 170 -13.47 8.52 4.36
CA ILE A 170 -14.70 7.82 4.78
C ILE A 170 -14.65 7.41 6.26
N GLY A 171 -13.46 7.07 6.80
CA GLY A 171 -13.29 6.80 8.23
C GLY A 171 -13.68 8.00 9.09
N ARG A 172 -13.17 9.20 8.76
CA ARG A 172 -13.50 10.44 9.46
C ARG A 172 -15.00 10.77 9.37
N ILE A 173 -15.58 10.65 8.19
CA ILE A 173 -17.01 10.97 7.98
C ILE A 173 -17.90 10.03 8.78
N LEU A 174 -17.64 8.73 8.75
CA LEU A 174 -18.45 7.75 9.47
C LEU A 174 -18.26 7.85 10.98
N LEU A 175 -17.03 8.09 11.46
CA LEU A 175 -16.74 8.30 12.87
C LEU A 175 -17.59 9.43 13.46
N GLU A 176 -17.58 10.59 12.83
CA GLU A 176 -18.31 11.78 13.29
C GLU A 176 -19.85 11.61 13.20
N ASN A 177 -20.31 10.65 12.39
CA ASN A 177 -21.71 10.23 12.32
C ASN A 177 -22.05 9.05 13.26
N GLY A 178 -21.14 8.65 14.16
CA GLY A 178 -21.41 7.70 15.23
C GLY A 178 -21.11 6.24 14.94
N TYR A 179 -20.39 5.91 13.85
CA TYR A 179 -19.87 4.57 13.60
C TYR A 179 -18.70 4.24 14.54
N ALA A 180 -18.47 2.96 14.79
CA ALA A 180 -17.19 2.46 15.22
C ALA A 180 -16.32 2.24 13.98
N THR A 181 -15.14 2.83 13.93
CA THR A 181 -14.26 2.78 12.75
C THR A 181 -12.97 2.06 13.07
N ALA A 182 -12.58 1.08 12.22
CA ALA A 182 -11.35 0.34 12.42
C ALA A 182 -10.65 0.05 11.08
N TRP A 183 -9.32 0.00 11.15
CA TRP A 183 -8.46 -0.37 10.04
C TRP A 183 -7.54 -1.51 10.44
N PHE A 184 -7.60 -2.64 9.73
CA PHE A 184 -6.75 -3.80 9.92
C PHE A 184 -5.86 -4.01 8.71
N GLY A 185 -4.56 -4.13 8.94
CA GLY A 185 -3.56 -4.50 7.93
C GLY A 185 -2.75 -3.33 7.37
N LYS A 186 -2.47 -3.39 6.08
CA LYS A 186 -1.61 -2.44 5.36
C LYS A 186 -2.22 -1.04 5.32
N ASP A 187 -1.47 -0.06 5.79
CA ASP A 187 -1.82 1.35 5.66
C ASP A 187 -1.34 1.93 4.33
N HIS A 188 -0.06 2.08 4.15
CA HIS A 188 0.62 2.62 2.97
C HIS A 188 0.19 4.05 2.57
N ASN A 189 -0.55 4.76 3.42
CA ASN A 189 -0.93 6.16 3.24
C ASN A 189 -0.27 7.10 4.24
N THR A 190 0.40 6.58 5.27
CA THR A 190 1.31 7.35 6.10
C THR A 190 2.66 7.46 5.38
N PRO A 191 3.08 8.64 4.89
CA PRO A 191 4.37 8.79 4.24
C PRO A 191 5.51 8.42 5.20
N ALA A 192 6.57 7.78 4.69
CA ALA A 192 7.71 7.38 5.51
C ALA A 192 8.32 8.55 6.31
N PHE A 193 8.29 9.76 5.77
CA PHE A 193 8.80 10.96 6.44
C PHE A 193 7.87 11.50 7.57
N THR A 194 6.66 10.97 7.73
CA THR A 194 5.77 11.23 8.87
C THR A 194 5.60 9.99 9.76
N ALA A 195 6.17 8.85 9.39
CA ALA A 195 6.18 7.65 10.20
C ALA A 195 7.20 7.79 11.33
N SER A 196 6.79 8.40 12.43
CA SER A 196 7.61 8.69 13.60
C SER A 196 6.91 8.28 14.90
N SER A 197 7.66 7.77 15.87
CA SER A 197 7.18 7.43 17.21
C SER A 197 6.69 8.64 18.03
N VAL A 198 7.04 9.85 17.59
CA VAL A 198 6.65 11.12 18.25
C VAL A 198 5.68 11.97 17.41
N GLY A 199 5.16 11.40 16.32
CA GLY A 199 4.25 12.11 15.41
C GLY A 199 4.95 13.12 14.47
N PRO A 200 4.16 13.93 13.76
CA PRO A 200 2.70 14.08 13.87
C PRO A 200 1.93 12.83 13.40
N PHE A 201 0.78 12.56 14.01
CA PHE A 201 -0.04 11.38 13.72
C PHE A 201 -1.25 11.68 12.82
N ASP A 202 -1.32 12.85 12.22
CA ASP A 202 -2.44 13.29 11.39
C ASP A 202 -2.59 12.49 10.09
N GLN A 203 -1.49 11.94 9.56
CA GLN A 203 -1.49 11.06 8.39
C GLN A 203 -1.55 9.56 8.75
N TRP A 204 -1.55 9.22 10.03
CA TRP A 204 -1.73 7.84 10.49
C TRP A 204 -3.21 7.44 10.44
N PRO A 205 -3.57 6.15 10.36
CA PRO A 205 -4.97 5.73 10.34
C PRO A 205 -5.84 6.37 11.43
N THR A 206 -5.29 6.55 12.65
CA THR A 206 -6.00 7.22 13.73
C THR A 206 -6.23 8.71 13.48
N GLY A 207 -5.29 9.41 12.86
CA GLY A 207 -5.46 10.79 12.41
C GLY A 207 -6.41 10.92 11.22
N LEU A 208 -6.53 9.88 10.40
CA LEU A 208 -7.43 9.81 9.26
C LEU A 208 -8.86 9.37 9.65
N GLY A 209 -9.18 9.22 10.95
CA GLY A 209 -10.54 8.98 11.44
C GLY A 209 -10.89 7.51 11.70
N PHE A 210 -9.90 6.65 11.91
CA PHE A 210 -10.12 5.28 12.36
C PHE A 210 -9.79 5.18 13.85
N GLU A 211 -10.80 4.94 14.70
CA GLU A 211 -10.62 4.84 16.15
C GLU A 211 -9.69 3.70 16.58
N TYR A 212 -9.58 2.69 15.74
CA TYR A 212 -8.74 1.53 15.96
C TYR A 212 -7.92 1.19 14.73
N PHE A 213 -6.63 0.96 14.94
CA PHE A 213 -5.70 0.49 13.93
C PHE A 213 -4.91 -0.71 14.46
N TYR A 214 -4.87 -1.78 13.69
CA TYR A 214 -3.98 -2.92 13.89
C TYR A 214 -3.35 -3.30 12.57
N GLY A 215 -2.08 -2.98 12.38
CA GLY A 215 -1.44 -3.19 11.08
C GLY A 215 -0.03 -2.62 11.01
N PHE A 216 0.44 -2.46 9.79
CA PHE A 216 1.74 -1.90 9.46
C PHE A 216 1.62 -0.67 8.57
N VAL A 217 2.58 0.26 8.70
CA VAL A 217 2.51 1.59 8.08
C VAL A 217 3.10 1.59 6.67
N GLY A 218 4.10 0.76 6.41
CA GLY A 218 4.81 0.69 5.13
C GLY A 218 4.05 -0.04 4.02
N GLY A 219 4.75 -0.21 2.89
CA GLY A 219 4.23 -0.86 1.68
C GLY A 219 4.05 -2.37 1.80
N ASP A 220 4.80 -3.02 2.68
CA ASP A 220 4.75 -4.44 2.96
C ASP A 220 5.24 -4.75 4.38
N ALA A 221 5.16 -6.00 4.78
CA ALA A 221 5.66 -6.47 6.06
C ALA A 221 6.00 -7.96 6.03
N ASN A 222 7.05 -8.33 6.74
CA ASN A 222 7.31 -9.71 7.12
C ASN A 222 6.09 -10.26 7.88
N GLN A 223 5.58 -11.43 7.49
CA GLN A 223 4.36 -11.97 8.10
C GLN A 223 4.66 -12.79 9.38
N TRP A 224 5.93 -13.14 9.61
CA TRP A 224 6.38 -13.91 10.77
C TRP A 224 6.84 -13.01 11.92
N GLN A 225 7.54 -11.92 11.61
CA GLN A 225 8.12 -10.96 12.56
C GLN A 225 7.89 -9.52 12.07
N PRO A 226 6.62 -9.08 11.92
CA PRO A 226 6.30 -7.78 11.35
C PRO A 226 6.62 -6.61 12.28
N ASN A 227 6.97 -5.48 11.68
CA ASN A 227 6.95 -4.18 12.35
C ASN A 227 5.49 -3.69 12.45
N LEU A 228 4.83 -4.02 13.53
CA LEU A 228 3.38 -3.92 13.70
C LEU A 228 2.99 -2.87 14.74
N PHE A 229 1.88 -2.19 14.48
CA PHE A 229 1.34 -1.15 15.35
C PHE A 229 -0.10 -1.46 15.80
N ARG A 230 -0.41 -1.09 17.05
CA ARG A 230 -1.78 -0.89 17.51
C ARG A 230 -1.97 0.60 17.76
N ASN A 231 -2.82 1.22 16.98
CA ASN A 231 -2.93 2.66 16.85
C ASN A 231 -1.58 3.29 16.46
N THR A 232 -0.92 4.00 17.36
CA THR A 232 0.39 4.60 17.13
C THR A 232 1.51 3.92 17.94
N THR A 233 1.20 2.81 18.61
CA THR A 233 2.15 2.09 19.47
C THR A 233 2.61 0.81 18.79
N GLN A 234 3.91 0.61 18.67
CA GLN A 234 4.48 -0.63 18.17
C GLN A 234 4.18 -1.80 19.11
N ILE A 235 3.86 -2.95 18.53
CA ILE A 235 3.53 -4.19 19.25
C ILE A 235 4.27 -5.39 18.67
N TYR A 236 4.46 -6.42 19.48
CA TYR A 236 5.19 -7.63 19.11
C TYR A 236 4.36 -8.89 19.45
N PRO A 237 3.23 -9.13 18.76
CA PRO A 237 2.32 -10.22 19.10
C PRO A 237 2.89 -11.61 18.86
N PHE A 238 3.93 -11.73 18.04
CA PHE A 238 4.65 -12.96 17.70
C PHE A 238 5.63 -13.41 18.80
N LYS A 239 6.06 -12.52 19.70
CA LYS A 239 7.06 -12.85 20.73
C LYS A 239 6.60 -14.02 21.60
N GLY A 240 7.43 -15.07 21.69
CA GLY A 240 7.14 -16.29 22.43
C GLY A 240 6.09 -17.20 21.83
N LYS A 241 5.68 -16.99 20.57
CA LYS A 241 4.70 -17.81 19.84
C LYS A 241 5.29 -18.34 18.54
N PRO A 242 6.03 -19.46 18.57
CA PRO A 242 6.54 -20.10 17.36
C PRO A 242 5.42 -20.38 16.36
N GLY A 243 5.66 -20.08 15.07
CA GLY A 243 4.68 -20.30 14.01
C GLY A 243 3.53 -19.27 13.97
N TRP A 244 3.58 -18.22 14.79
CA TRP A 244 2.65 -17.08 14.65
C TRP A 244 2.81 -16.45 13.26
N ASN A 245 1.68 -16.07 12.65
CA ASN A 245 1.66 -15.42 11.35
C ASN A 245 0.68 -14.25 11.38
N LEU A 246 1.02 -13.15 10.72
CA LEU A 246 0.24 -11.90 10.73
C LEU A 246 -1.17 -12.10 10.14
N ILE A 247 -1.33 -12.93 9.13
CA ILE A 247 -2.65 -13.15 8.49
C ILE A 247 -3.66 -13.70 9.50
N THR A 248 -3.28 -14.74 10.28
CA THR A 248 -4.13 -15.25 11.38
C THR A 248 -4.24 -14.25 12.51
N GLY A 249 -3.11 -13.63 12.92
CA GLY A 249 -3.11 -12.68 14.03
C GLY A 249 -3.99 -11.45 13.79
N MET A 250 -4.10 -11.02 12.54
CA MET A 250 -4.97 -9.91 12.13
C MET A 250 -6.45 -10.32 12.18
N ALA A 251 -6.79 -11.51 11.70
CA ALA A 251 -8.15 -12.04 11.78
C ALA A 251 -8.59 -12.18 13.24
N ASP A 252 -7.73 -12.71 14.12
CA ASP A 252 -8.00 -12.85 15.55
C ASP A 252 -8.28 -11.49 16.21
N ASP A 253 -7.46 -10.46 15.93
CA ASP A 253 -7.64 -9.12 16.51
C ASP A 253 -8.90 -8.44 15.96
N ALA A 254 -9.22 -8.60 14.67
CA ALA A 254 -10.45 -8.09 14.08
C ALA A 254 -11.71 -8.75 14.67
N ILE A 255 -11.70 -10.06 14.86
CA ILE A 255 -12.79 -10.81 15.49
C ILE A 255 -12.97 -10.36 16.94
N GLU A 256 -11.89 -10.18 17.70
CA GLU A 256 -11.94 -9.66 19.07
C GLU A 256 -12.55 -8.24 19.10
N TYR A 257 -12.11 -7.35 18.20
CA TYR A 257 -12.65 -5.99 18.11
C TYR A 257 -14.15 -5.97 17.82
N LEU A 258 -14.60 -6.74 16.82
CA LEU A 258 -16.02 -6.84 16.45
C LEU A 258 -16.87 -7.40 17.60
N ASN A 259 -16.40 -8.45 18.27
CA ASN A 259 -17.08 -9.02 19.44
C ASN A 259 -17.19 -8.02 20.59
N ARG A 260 -16.16 -7.21 20.81
CA ARG A 260 -16.15 -6.17 21.83
C ARG A 260 -17.21 -5.12 21.57
N ILE A 261 -17.35 -4.63 20.33
CA ILE A 261 -18.40 -3.70 19.94
C ILE A 261 -19.77 -4.34 20.15
N ASN A 262 -19.97 -5.55 19.64
CA ASN A 262 -21.25 -6.26 19.73
C ASN A 262 -21.73 -6.49 21.18
N GLN A 263 -20.78 -6.70 22.11
CA GLN A 263 -21.11 -6.95 23.53
C GLN A 263 -21.32 -5.66 24.32
N ILE A 264 -20.60 -4.57 23.99
CA ILE A 264 -20.66 -3.31 24.75
C ILE A 264 -21.71 -2.37 24.18
N GLN A 265 -21.80 -2.24 22.86
CA GLN A 265 -22.75 -1.37 22.15
C GLN A 265 -23.35 -2.09 20.93
N PRO A 266 -24.24 -3.06 21.15
CA PRO A 266 -24.76 -3.89 20.06
C PRO A 266 -25.49 -3.12 18.96
N ASP A 267 -25.98 -1.92 19.24
CA ASP A 267 -26.67 -1.05 18.27
C ASP A 267 -25.73 -0.06 17.56
N LYS A 268 -24.45 -0.01 17.93
CA LYS A 268 -23.45 0.83 17.25
C LYS A 268 -22.97 0.11 15.97
N PRO A 269 -23.26 0.62 14.77
CA PRO A 269 -22.74 0.01 13.56
C PRO A 269 -21.24 0.22 13.46
N PHE A 270 -20.58 -0.68 12.73
CA PHE A 270 -19.14 -0.61 12.47
C PHE A 270 -18.83 -0.33 11.00
N PHE A 271 -17.72 0.35 10.78
CA PHE A 271 -17.00 0.38 9.52
C PHE A 271 -15.62 -0.23 9.75
N VAL A 272 -15.39 -1.39 9.17
CA VAL A 272 -14.11 -2.10 9.24
C VAL A 272 -13.49 -2.12 7.85
N LYS A 273 -12.31 -1.51 7.71
CA LYS A 273 -11.43 -1.65 6.56
C LYS A 273 -10.43 -2.79 6.85
N TYR A 274 -10.61 -3.93 6.19
CA TYR A 274 -9.78 -5.13 6.35
C TYR A 274 -8.91 -5.34 5.11
N VAL A 275 -7.63 -5.01 5.22
CA VAL A 275 -6.70 -4.96 4.10
C VAL A 275 -5.38 -5.65 4.46
N PRO A 276 -5.33 -6.99 4.41
CA PRO A 276 -4.26 -7.79 5.02
C PRO A 276 -2.86 -7.56 4.47
N GLY A 277 -2.72 -6.92 3.31
CA GLY A 277 -1.44 -6.76 2.62
C GLY A 277 -1.02 -7.97 1.79
N ALA A 278 -1.71 -9.09 1.90
CA ALA A 278 -1.58 -10.21 0.98
C ALA A 278 -2.39 -9.90 -0.31
N THR A 279 -1.91 -10.29 -1.48
CA THR A 279 -0.81 -11.20 -1.78
C THR A 279 0.54 -10.52 -2.09
N HIS A 280 0.76 -9.28 -1.66
CA HIS A 280 2.06 -8.60 -1.83
C HIS A 280 3.20 -9.44 -1.24
N ALA A 281 4.39 -9.37 -1.85
CA ALA A 281 5.60 -9.94 -1.26
C ALA A 281 5.91 -9.25 0.11
N PRO A 282 6.59 -9.95 1.03
CA PRO A 282 7.02 -11.35 0.94
C PRO A 282 5.84 -12.32 1.02
N HIS A 283 5.85 -13.33 0.15
CA HIS A 283 4.81 -14.37 0.18
C HIS A 283 5.10 -15.33 1.33
N HIS A 284 4.42 -15.16 2.45
CA HIS A 284 4.68 -15.89 3.70
C HIS A 284 3.44 -16.67 4.20
N PRO A 285 2.98 -17.68 3.49
CA PRO A 285 1.95 -18.59 4.00
C PRO A 285 2.53 -19.52 5.06
N THR A 286 1.64 -20.16 5.86
CA THR A 286 2.10 -21.25 6.71
C THR A 286 2.43 -22.50 5.88
N LYS A 287 3.33 -23.34 6.41
CA LYS A 287 3.70 -24.61 5.75
C LYS A 287 2.48 -25.48 5.42
N GLU A 288 1.49 -25.51 6.30
CA GLU A 288 0.24 -26.27 6.08
C GLU A 288 -0.45 -25.85 4.77
N TRP A 289 -0.51 -24.55 4.49
CA TRP A 289 -1.13 -24.04 3.28
C TRP A 289 -0.28 -24.30 2.04
N VAL A 290 1.05 -24.23 2.16
CA VAL A 290 1.95 -24.63 1.06
C VAL A 290 1.73 -26.10 0.71
N ASP A 291 1.73 -26.99 1.71
CA ASP A 291 1.53 -28.43 1.51
C ASP A 291 0.14 -28.73 0.85
N LYS A 292 -0.92 -28.02 1.26
CA LYS A 292 -2.24 -28.16 0.65
C LYS A 292 -2.26 -27.77 -0.83
N ILE A 293 -1.64 -26.64 -1.18
CA ILE A 293 -1.64 -26.16 -2.57
C ILE A 293 -0.71 -27.01 -3.44
N SER A 294 0.48 -27.36 -2.96
CA SER A 294 1.41 -28.25 -3.70
C SER A 294 0.78 -29.59 -4.03
N ALA A 295 0.00 -30.18 -3.12
CA ALA A 295 -0.70 -31.42 -3.35
C ALA A 295 -1.79 -31.34 -4.45
N MET A 296 -2.19 -30.14 -4.87
CA MET A 296 -3.18 -29.96 -5.94
C MET A 296 -2.57 -29.98 -7.35
N HIS A 297 -1.26 -29.88 -7.47
CA HIS A 297 -0.54 -29.89 -8.77
C HIS A 297 -1.09 -28.89 -9.80
N LEU A 298 -1.38 -27.67 -9.37
CA LEU A 298 -2.06 -26.66 -10.19
C LEU A 298 -1.16 -26.01 -11.24
N PHE A 299 0.17 -26.13 -11.10
CA PHE A 299 1.14 -25.30 -11.84
C PHE A 299 2.17 -26.10 -12.62
N ASP A 300 2.09 -27.45 -12.60
CA ASP A 300 3.10 -28.35 -13.15
C ASP A 300 3.34 -28.20 -14.67
N ASP A 301 2.34 -27.73 -15.42
CA ASP A 301 2.36 -27.55 -16.87
C ASP A 301 2.73 -26.10 -17.30
N GLY A 302 3.06 -25.21 -16.38
CA GLY A 302 3.60 -23.88 -16.61
C GLY A 302 2.56 -22.77 -16.81
N TYR A 303 3.09 -21.55 -16.95
CA TYR A 303 2.26 -20.34 -16.86
C TYR A 303 1.42 -20.09 -18.12
N GLU A 304 1.84 -20.49 -19.34
CA GLU A 304 0.97 -20.35 -20.53
C GLU A 304 -0.24 -21.30 -20.42
N LYS A 305 -0.05 -22.53 -19.92
CA LYS A 305 -1.15 -23.46 -19.72
C LYS A 305 -2.06 -23.04 -18.60
N LEU A 306 -1.51 -22.49 -17.51
CA LEU A 306 -2.29 -21.85 -16.47
C LEU A 306 -3.17 -20.75 -17.04
N ARG A 307 -2.60 -19.87 -17.87
CA ARG A 307 -3.30 -18.76 -18.52
C ARG A 307 -4.45 -19.24 -19.41
N GLU A 308 -4.22 -20.28 -20.21
CA GLU A 308 -5.28 -20.93 -21.01
C GLU A 308 -6.42 -21.45 -20.13
N ARG A 309 -6.09 -22.16 -19.03
CA ARG A 309 -7.10 -22.71 -18.10
C ARG A 309 -7.92 -21.61 -17.43
N ILE A 310 -7.28 -20.56 -16.95
CA ILE A 310 -7.96 -19.42 -16.34
C ILE A 310 -8.94 -18.81 -17.37
N PHE A 311 -8.50 -18.55 -18.58
CA PHE A 311 -9.30 -17.96 -19.65
C PHE A 311 -10.54 -18.80 -19.98
N GLU A 312 -10.40 -20.12 -20.12
CA GLU A 312 -11.51 -21.02 -20.38
C GLU A 312 -12.47 -21.09 -19.18
N ASN A 313 -11.95 -21.07 -17.96
CA ASN A 313 -12.79 -20.99 -16.75
C ASN A 313 -13.59 -19.67 -16.72
N GLN A 314 -12.97 -18.55 -17.05
CA GLN A 314 -13.62 -17.24 -17.11
C GLN A 314 -14.78 -17.22 -18.09
N LYS A 315 -14.61 -17.79 -19.30
CA LYS A 315 -15.68 -17.98 -20.29
C LYS A 315 -16.78 -18.88 -19.77
N ARG A 316 -16.44 -20.03 -19.18
CA ARG A 316 -17.40 -20.98 -18.62
C ARG A 316 -18.24 -20.39 -17.50
N LEU A 317 -17.64 -19.54 -16.65
CA LEU A 317 -18.32 -18.82 -15.56
C LEU A 317 -19.09 -17.59 -16.06
N GLY A 318 -18.93 -17.21 -17.33
CA GLY A 318 -19.56 -16.03 -17.92
C GLY A 318 -19.07 -14.70 -17.33
N VAL A 319 -17.90 -14.69 -16.69
CA VAL A 319 -17.32 -13.47 -16.12
C VAL A 319 -16.56 -12.64 -17.15
N ILE A 320 -16.30 -13.21 -18.32
CA ILE A 320 -15.84 -12.53 -19.51
C ILE A 320 -16.74 -12.91 -20.71
N PRO A 321 -16.85 -12.08 -21.77
CA PRO A 321 -17.59 -12.41 -22.97
C PRO A 321 -17.07 -13.68 -23.65
N ALA A 322 -17.97 -14.49 -24.20
CA ALA A 322 -17.62 -15.71 -24.92
C ALA A 322 -16.70 -15.44 -26.11
N GLY A 323 -16.83 -14.25 -26.74
CA GLY A 323 -16.04 -13.80 -27.86
C GLY A 323 -14.70 -13.16 -27.52
N ALA A 324 -14.38 -13.03 -26.21
CA ALA A 324 -13.12 -12.46 -25.80
C ALA A 324 -11.92 -13.19 -26.38
N GLN A 325 -10.86 -12.44 -26.70
CA GLN A 325 -9.65 -12.97 -27.29
C GLN A 325 -8.54 -13.01 -26.21
N LEU A 326 -7.74 -14.07 -26.23
CA LEU A 326 -6.56 -14.17 -25.38
C LEU A 326 -5.35 -13.77 -26.21
N GLU A 327 -4.67 -12.70 -25.83
CA GLU A 327 -3.44 -12.29 -26.52
C GLU A 327 -2.37 -13.39 -26.47
N PRO A 328 -1.52 -13.53 -27.48
CA PRO A 328 -0.40 -14.46 -27.46
C PRO A 328 0.55 -14.19 -26.30
N TRP A 329 1.32 -15.21 -25.91
CA TRP A 329 2.40 -15.03 -24.94
C TRP A 329 3.44 -14.01 -25.43
N PRO A 330 3.89 -13.05 -24.60
CA PRO A 330 4.81 -11.99 -25.02
C PRO A 330 6.27 -12.48 -25.02
N LYS A 331 6.66 -13.27 -26.01
CA LYS A 331 7.99 -13.91 -26.09
C LYS A 331 9.16 -12.94 -26.08
N ASP A 332 8.93 -11.69 -26.50
CA ASP A 332 9.93 -10.63 -26.48
C ASP A 332 10.14 -10.03 -25.07
N VAL A 333 9.22 -10.30 -24.13
CA VAL A 333 9.22 -9.76 -22.78
C VAL A 333 9.49 -10.86 -21.75
N LEU A 334 8.85 -12.01 -21.92
CA LEU A 334 8.90 -13.13 -20.99
C LEU A 334 9.23 -14.45 -21.71
N LYS A 335 10.23 -15.15 -21.19
CA LYS A 335 10.68 -16.45 -21.71
C LYS A 335 9.52 -17.46 -21.64
N PRO A 336 9.21 -18.17 -22.75
CA PRO A 336 8.21 -19.24 -22.73
C PRO A 336 8.58 -20.36 -21.74
N TRP A 337 7.59 -21.01 -21.14
CA TRP A 337 7.82 -22.13 -20.19
C TRP A 337 8.69 -23.27 -20.77
N GLY A 338 8.45 -23.61 -22.02
CA GLY A 338 9.19 -24.66 -22.71
C GLY A 338 10.67 -24.34 -22.97
N ASP A 339 11.06 -23.08 -22.88
CA ASP A 339 12.45 -22.62 -23.07
C ASP A 339 13.21 -22.50 -21.73
N LEU A 340 12.51 -22.74 -20.61
CA LEU A 340 13.13 -22.78 -19.27
C LEU A 340 13.90 -24.07 -19.04
N THR A 341 15.00 -23.98 -18.31
CA THR A 341 15.70 -25.16 -17.83
C THR A 341 14.85 -25.94 -16.78
N PRO A 342 15.09 -27.23 -16.59
CA PRO A 342 14.39 -27.99 -15.55
C PRO A 342 14.56 -27.42 -14.13
N GLU A 343 15.68 -26.76 -13.85
CA GLU A 343 15.95 -26.10 -12.58
C GLU A 343 15.15 -24.81 -12.42
N GLU A 344 15.05 -24.00 -13.48
CA GLU A 344 14.17 -22.82 -13.52
C GLU A 344 12.71 -23.25 -13.35
N GLN A 345 12.22 -24.26 -14.07
CA GLN A 345 10.85 -24.76 -13.93
C GLN A 345 10.56 -25.22 -12.50
N LYS A 346 11.47 -26.00 -11.90
CA LYS A 346 11.34 -26.46 -10.52
C LYS A 346 11.23 -25.32 -9.53
N LEU A 347 12.11 -24.32 -9.67
CA LEU A 347 12.11 -23.12 -8.82
C LEU A 347 10.82 -22.31 -9.00
N PHE A 348 10.38 -22.09 -10.22
CA PHE A 348 9.20 -21.29 -10.53
C PHE A 348 7.90 -21.95 -10.04
N ILE A 349 7.81 -23.29 -10.11
CA ILE A 349 6.70 -24.02 -9.49
C ILE A 349 6.68 -23.78 -7.97
N LYS A 350 7.83 -23.86 -7.29
CA LYS A 350 7.90 -23.58 -5.86
C LYS A 350 7.46 -22.13 -5.53
N GLN A 351 7.89 -21.17 -6.32
CA GLN A 351 7.53 -19.74 -6.14
C GLN A 351 6.01 -19.54 -6.22
N VAL A 352 5.37 -20.08 -7.24
CA VAL A 352 3.93 -19.90 -7.45
C VAL A 352 3.08 -20.69 -6.47
N GLU A 353 3.51 -21.87 -6.04
CA GLU A 353 2.82 -22.63 -5.00
C GLU A 353 2.77 -21.85 -3.68
N VAL A 354 3.87 -21.17 -3.33
CA VAL A 354 3.93 -20.33 -2.14
C VAL A 354 3.03 -19.10 -2.28
N PHE A 355 3.01 -18.43 -3.44
CA PHE A 355 2.07 -17.34 -3.72
C PHE A 355 0.61 -17.81 -3.62
N ALA A 356 0.27 -18.91 -4.26
CA ALA A 356 -1.09 -19.46 -4.27
C ALA A 356 -1.54 -19.90 -2.86
N ALA A 357 -0.63 -20.47 -2.10
CA ALA A 357 -0.88 -20.82 -0.70
C ALA A 357 -1.15 -19.57 0.14
N TYR A 358 -0.43 -18.47 -0.10
CA TYR A 358 -0.61 -17.20 0.60
C TYR A 358 -1.98 -16.57 0.27
N ALA A 359 -2.39 -16.59 -1.01
CA ALA A 359 -3.71 -16.12 -1.43
C ALA A 359 -4.85 -16.94 -0.79
N ALA A 360 -4.78 -18.28 -0.89
CA ALA A 360 -5.80 -19.18 -0.34
C ALA A 360 -5.90 -19.09 1.19
N TYR A 361 -4.77 -19.01 1.89
CA TYR A 361 -4.71 -18.80 3.33
C TYR A 361 -5.37 -17.50 3.75
N THR A 362 -5.08 -16.41 3.02
CA THR A 362 -5.65 -15.09 3.30
C THR A 362 -7.17 -15.09 3.12
N ASP A 363 -7.69 -15.67 2.03
CA ASP A 363 -9.13 -15.79 1.81
C ASP A 363 -9.83 -16.61 2.92
N TRP A 364 -9.16 -17.67 3.40
CA TRP A 364 -9.66 -18.48 4.52
C TRP A 364 -9.79 -17.66 5.81
N GLU A 365 -8.78 -16.86 6.16
CA GLU A 365 -8.78 -16.04 7.37
C GLU A 365 -9.81 -14.88 7.28
N ILE A 366 -10.01 -14.31 6.10
CA ILE A 366 -11.12 -13.38 5.83
C ILE A 366 -12.46 -14.07 6.10
N GLY A 367 -12.59 -15.34 5.71
CA GLY A 367 -13.78 -16.16 5.96
C GLY A 367 -14.11 -16.28 7.45
N ARG A 368 -13.11 -16.36 8.32
CA ARG A 368 -13.30 -16.36 9.77
C ARG A 368 -13.89 -15.04 10.27
N VAL A 369 -13.44 -13.91 9.72
CA VAL A 369 -13.99 -12.58 10.06
C VAL A 369 -15.43 -12.45 9.62
N VAL A 370 -15.76 -12.86 8.39
CA VAL A 370 -17.15 -12.87 7.87
C VAL A 370 -18.04 -13.80 8.71
N GLN A 371 -17.54 -14.98 9.09
CA GLN A 371 -18.27 -15.92 9.93
C GLN A 371 -18.54 -15.36 11.33
N ALA A 372 -17.58 -14.66 11.92
CA ALA A 372 -17.78 -13.99 13.22
C ALA A 372 -18.90 -12.95 13.15
N ILE A 373 -19.01 -12.20 12.06
CA ILE A 373 -20.11 -11.23 11.86
C ILE A 373 -21.46 -11.95 11.77
N GLU A 374 -21.50 -13.11 11.09
CA GLU A 374 -22.70 -13.95 11.01
C GLU A 374 -23.08 -14.52 12.39
N ASP A 375 -22.11 -15.07 13.13
CA ASP A 375 -22.32 -15.65 14.46
C ASP A 375 -22.84 -14.60 15.48
N MET A 376 -22.50 -13.32 15.28
CA MET A 376 -23.05 -12.18 16.04
C MET A 376 -24.48 -11.78 15.59
N GLY A 377 -25.02 -12.41 14.55
CA GLY A 377 -26.32 -12.06 13.97
C GLY A 377 -26.34 -10.70 13.27
N LYS A 378 -25.20 -10.21 12.77
CA LYS A 378 -25.07 -8.90 12.14
C LYS A 378 -24.95 -8.95 10.61
N LEU A 379 -24.68 -10.15 10.04
CA LEU A 379 -24.38 -10.26 8.61
C LEU A 379 -25.50 -9.81 7.69
N ASP A 380 -26.78 -10.02 8.08
CA ASP A 380 -27.92 -9.64 7.26
C ASP A 380 -27.93 -8.13 6.94
N ASN A 381 -27.60 -7.28 7.93
CA ASN A 381 -27.45 -5.83 7.74
C ASN A 381 -25.97 -5.40 7.74
N THR A 382 -25.15 -6.14 7.02
CA THR A 382 -23.75 -5.79 6.76
C THR A 382 -23.51 -5.73 5.26
N LEU A 383 -23.07 -4.58 4.76
CA LEU A 383 -22.53 -4.44 3.41
C LEU A 383 -21.08 -4.97 3.45
N VAL A 384 -20.84 -6.08 2.78
CA VAL A 384 -19.52 -6.65 2.56
C VAL A 384 -19.06 -6.34 1.14
N ILE A 385 -17.95 -5.63 1.00
CA ILE A 385 -17.30 -5.34 -0.27
C ILE A 385 -15.94 -6.04 -0.26
N TYR A 386 -15.70 -6.96 -1.20
CA TYR A 386 -14.44 -7.67 -1.35
C TYR A 386 -13.82 -7.37 -2.71
N ILE A 387 -12.85 -6.46 -2.74
CA ILE A 387 -12.04 -6.11 -3.91
C ILE A 387 -10.84 -7.04 -3.92
N ASN A 388 -10.63 -7.76 -5.02
CA ASN A 388 -9.58 -8.78 -5.10
C ASN A 388 -8.16 -8.22 -5.15
N GLY A 389 -7.94 -7.01 -5.65
CA GLY A 389 -6.61 -6.39 -5.69
C GLY A 389 -6.68 -4.87 -5.76
N ASP A 390 -5.66 -4.21 -5.25
CA ASP A 390 -5.50 -2.76 -5.38
C ASP A 390 -4.77 -2.34 -6.68
N ASN A 391 -4.20 -3.29 -7.36
CA ASN A 391 -3.60 -3.22 -8.71
C ASN A 391 -3.47 -4.65 -9.26
N GLY A 392 -2.97 -4.79 -10.49
CA GLY A 392 -2.63 -6.11 -11.03
C GLY A 392 -1.57 -6.84 -10.21
N THR A 393 -1.35 -8.11 -10.53
CA THR A 393 -0.33 -8.94 -9.88
C THR A 393 1.03 -8.29 -9.99
N SER A 394 1.85 -8.35 -8.94
CA SER A 394 3.19 -7.78 -8.97
C SER A 394 4.14 -8.62 -9.83
N ALA A 395 4.97 -7.92 -10.60
CA ALA A 395 6.10 -8.48 -11.33
C ALA A 395 7.46 -7.94 -10.83
N GLU A 396 7.47 -7.39 -9.61
CA GLU A 396 8.66 -6.77 -9.00
C GLU A 396 9.74 -7.79 -8.62
N GLY A 397 9.42 -9.09 -8.60
CA GLY A 397 10.42 -10.17 -8.55
C GLY A 397 11.23 -10.34 -9.85
N GLY A 398 10.84 -9.66 -10.93
CA GLY A 398 11.45 -9.79 -12.25
C GLY A 398 11.19 -11.16 -12.93
N PRO A 399 11.83 -11.41 -14.09
CA PRO A 399 11.63 -12.66 -14.83
C PRO A 399 11.97 -13.93 -14.03
N MET A 400 12.89 -13.84 -13.08
CA MET A 400 13.41 -14.99 -12.31
C MET A 400 12.76 -15.16 -10.94
N GLY A 401 11.97 -14.17 -10.47
CA GLY A 401 11.62 -14.09 -9.06
C GLY A 401 12.82 -13.75 -8.19
N THR A 402 12.63 -13.71 -6.87
CA THR A 402 13.72 -13.43 -5.93
C THR A 402 13.46 -14.04 -4.56
N PRO A 403 14.46 -14.55 -3.86
CA PRO A 403 14.33 -14.92 -2.44
C PRO A 403 14.35 -13.72 -1.50
N ASN A 404 14.69 -12.52 -2.02
CA ASN A 404 14.79 -11.28 -1.25
C ASN A 404 14.43 -10.06 -2.11
N GLU A 405 13.23 -9.52 -1.94
CA GLU A 405 12.74 -8.37 -2.69
C GLU A 405 13.52 -7.07 -2.38
N VAL A 406 14.10 -6.94 -1.18
CA VAL A 406 14.98 -5.82 -0.85
C VAL A 406 16.21 -5.78 -1.76
N ALA A 407 16.65 -6.95 -2.26
CA ALA A 407 17.71 -7.04 -3.27
C ALA A 407 17.28 -6.42 -4.61
N TRP A 408 16.04 -6.66 -5.03
CA TRP A 408 15.49 -6.07 -6.25
C TRP A 408 15.49 -4.54 -6.19
N PHE A 409 15.01 -3.94 -5.09
CA PHE A 409 15.01 -2.48 -4.90
C PHE A 409 16.42 -1.88 -4.81
N ASN A 410 17.42 -2.68 -4.47
CA ASN A 410 18.84 -2.30 -4.52
C ASN A 410 19.51 -2.67 -5.86
N GLY A 411 18.72 -3.09 -6.88
CA GLY A 411 19.15 -3.30 -8.26
C GLY A 411 19.67 -4.71 -8.59
N VAL A 412 19.45 -5.68 -7.72
CA VAL A 412 19.73 -7.10 -8.01
C VAL A 412 18.44 -7.77 -8.46
N ASN A 413 18.09 -7.58 -9.73
CA ASN A 413 16.78 -7.92 -10.29
C ASN A 413 16.74 -9.16 -11.22
N ASN A 414 17.87 -9.85 -11.40
CA ASN A 414 17.95 -11.06 -12.25
C ASN A 414 18.89 -12.08 -11.61
N MET A 415 18.61 -12.51 -10.37
CA MET A 415 19.40 -13.54 -9.69
C MET A 415 19.19 -14.89 -10.39
N PRO A 416 20.27 -15.56 -10.88
CA PRO A 416 20.13 -16.85 -11.56
C PRO A 416 19.50 -17.93 -10.69
N ALA A 417 18.80 -18.89 -11.32
CA ALA A 417 18.10 -19.96 -10.60
C ALA A 417 19.04 -20.79 -9.72
N GLU A 418 20.23 -21.12 -10.18
CA GLU A 418 21.25 -21.89 -9.43
C GLU A 418 21.69 -21.17 -8.14
N VAL A 419 21.62 -19.85 -8.10
CA VAL A 419 21.89 -19.06 -6.88
C VAL A 419 20.68 -19.10 -5.96
N GLN A 420 19.48 -18.94 -6.51
CA GLN A 420 18.22 -18.92 -5.76
C GLN A 420 17.89 -20.30 -5.13
N MET A 421 18.36 -21.39 -5.73
CA MET A 421 18.17 -22.76 -5.18
C MET A 421 18.71 -22.95 -3.78
N LYS A 422 19.57 -22.05 -3.28
CA LYS A 422 20.02 -22.06 -1.87
C LYS A 422 18.88 -21.87 -0.89
N TRP A 423 17.81 -21.16 -1.29
CA TRP A 423 16.64 -20.88 -0.47
C TRP A 423 15.42 -21.75 -0.82
N TYR A 424 15.57 -22.74 -1.74
CA TYR A 424 14.45 -23.53 -2.25
C TYR A 424 13.61 -24.18 -1.14
N ASP A 425 14.26 -24.78 -0.14
CA ASP A 425 13.60 -25.51 0.94
C ASP A 425 12.97 -24.60 2.00
N VAL A 426 13.45 -23.36 2.09
CA VAL A 426 12.96 -22.35 3.03
C VAL A 426 12.12 -21.25 2.36
N TRP A 427 11.76 -21.42 1.10
CA TRP A 427 10.96 -20.44 0.35
C TRP A 427 9.60 -20.23 0.99
N GLY A 428 9.29 -18.97 1.40
CA GLY A 428 8.06 -18.60 2.09
C GLY A 428 8.12 -18.66 3.61
N THR A 429 9.26 -19.05 4.19
CA THR A 429 9.51 -18.99 5.64
C THR A 429 10.14 -17.64 6.04
N GLU A 430 10.38 -17.45 7.34
CA GLU A 430 11.08 -16.27 7.87
C GLU A 430 12.50 -16.07 7.32
N GLU A 431 13.09 -17.07 6.66
CA GLU A 431 14.44 -17.01 6.07
C GLU A 431 14.45 -16.40 4.67
N THR A 432 13.29 -16.04 4.10
CA THR A 432 13.18 -15.40 2.78
C THR A 432 12.30 -14.14 2.85
N TYR A 433 12.50 -13.25 1.91
CA TYR A 433 11.64 -12.10 1.61
C TYR A 433 11.23 -12.19 0.15
N ASN A 434 10.50 -13.25 -0.16
CA ASN A 434 10.41 -13.85 -1.48
C ASN A 434 9.31 -13.26 -2.36
N HIS A 435 9.60 -13.25 -3.67
CA HIS A 435 8.66 -12.89 -4.72
C HIS A 435 8.72 -13.89 -5.87
N MET A 436 7.60 -14.15 -6.53
CA MET A 436 7.53 -15.07 -7.68
C MET A 436 8.01 -14.43 -8.97
N SER A 437 8.28 -15.26 -10.01
CA SER A 437 8.67 -14.81 -11.34
C SER A 437 7.52 -14.15 -12.09
N ALA A 438 7.84 -13.13 -12.91
CA ALA A 438 6.90 -12.32 -13.66
C ALA A 438 6.03 -13.11 -14.66
N GLY A 439 6.47 -14.30 -15.09
CA GLY A 439 5.67 -15.20 -15.93
C GLY A 439 4.37 -15.63 -15.25
N TRP A 440 4.40 -15.89 -13.95
CA TRP A 440 3.20 -16.19 -13.18
C TRP A 440 2.32 -14.96 -13.00
N SER A 441 2.91 -13.78 -12.79
CA SER A 441 2.17 -12.53 -12.69
C SER A 441 1.37 -12.27 -13.95
N TRP A 442 1.98 -12.47 -15.13
CA TRP A 442 1.28 -12.38 -16.42
C TRP A 442 0.11 -13.35 -16.54
N ALA A 443 0.28 -14.57 -16.05
CA ALA A 443 -0.79 -15.57 -16.07
C ALA A 443 -1.95 -15.21 -15.13
N PHE A 444 -1.67 -14.66 -13.96
CA PHE A 444 -2.69 -14.27 -12.98
C PHE A 444 -3.45 -12.98 -13.31
N ASP A 445 -2.98 -12.17 -14.25
CA ASP A 445 -3.75 -11.02 -14.75
C ASP A 445 -4.70 -11.38 -15.92
N THR A 446 -4.75 -12.67 -16.32
CA THR A 446 -5.67 -13.16 -17.36
C THR A 446 -7.11 -12.72 -17.09
N PRO A 447 -7.85 -12.17 -18.10
CA PRO A 447 -7.58 -12.25 -19.54
C PRO A 447 -6.74 -11.10 -20.08
N PHE A 448 -6.34 -10.18 -19.23
CA PHE A 448 -5.64 -8.96 -19.60
C PHE A 448 -4.14 -9.17 -19.77
N THR A 449 -3.47 -8.15 -20.27
CA THR A 449 -2.02 -8.13 -20.45
C THR A 449 -1.39 -7.09 -19.52
N TRP A 450 -0.11 -7.31 -19.20
CA TRP A 450 0.64 -6.51 -18.23
C TRP A 450 0.09 -6.64 -16.81
N PHE A 451 0.59 -5.85 -15.86
CA PHE A 451 0.43 -6.06 -14.43
C PHE A 451 0.65 -4.76 -13.64
N LYS A 452 0.78 -4.83 -12.34
CA LYS A 452 1.13 -3.73 -11.42
C LYS A 452 2.11 -2.76 -12.07
N GLN A 453 1.96 -1.45 -11.85
CA GLN A 453 2.66 -0.30 -12.41
C GLN A 453 2.19 0.13 -13.81
N ASN A 454 1.56 -0.73 -14.60
CA ASN A 454 1.18 -0.42 -15.97
C ASN A 454 -0.22 0.21 -16.05
N ALA A 455 -0.32 1.53 -15.85
CA ALA A 455 -1.59 2.26 -15.86
C ALA A 455 -2.26 2.36 -17.25
N SER A 456 -1.54 2.03 -18.31
CA SER A 456 -2.04 2.03 -19.70
C SER A 456 -2.62 0.69 -20.14
N ARG A 457 -2.62 -0.32 -19.24
CA ARG A 457 -3.08 -1.68 -19.55
C ARG A 457 -4.04 -2.20 -18.49
N LEU A 458 -5.05 -2.93 -18.96
CA LEU A 458 -6.10 -3.47 -18.09
C LEU A 458 -5.56 -4.44 -17.04
N GLY A 459 -4.49 -5.19 -17.31
CA GLY A 459 -3.84 -6.05 -16.31
C GLY A 459 -3.33 -5.26 -15.10
N GLY A 460 -2.90 -4.02 -15.29
CA GLY A 460 -2.47 -3.16 -14.17
C GLY A 460 -3.61 -2.50 -13.40
N ILE A 461 -4.73 -2.21 -14.07
CA ILE A 461 -5.78 -1.31 -13.54
C ILE A 461 -7.15 -1.96 -13.36
N ARG A 462 -7.47 -3.07 -14.04
CA ARG A 462 -8.79 -3.70 -13.97
C ARG A 462 -8.81 -4.84 -12.99
N GLN A 463 -9.71 -4.73 -12.02
CA GLN A 463 -9.88 -5.68 -10.93
C GLN A 463 -11.25 -6.36 -11.00
N ASN A 464 -11.49 -7.27 -10.07
CA ASN A 464 -12.79 -7.85 -9.81
C ASN A 464 -13.21 -7.66 -8.34
N MET A 465 -14.52 -7.70 -8.11
CA MET A 465 -15.07 -7.44 -6.80
C MET A 465 -16.31 -8.32 -6.57
N ALA A 466 -16.48 -8.78 -5.34
CA ALA A 466 -17.70 -9.39 -4.87
C ALA A 466 -18.37 -8.51 -3.80
N VAL A 467 -19.67 -8.33 -3.87
CA VAL A 467 -20.43 -7.52 -2.92
C VAL A 467 -21.63 -8.30 -2.39
N MET A 468 -21.77 -8.37 -1.07
CA MET A 468 -22.88 -9.04 -0.41
C MET A 468 -23.52 -8.09 0.63
N TRP A 469 -24.83 -8.05 0.62
CA TRP A 469 -25.65 -7.43 1.66
C TRP A 469 -27.01 -8.15 1.69
N PRO A 470 -27.17 -9.18 2.52
CA PRO A 470 -28.32 -10.08 2.45
C PRO A 470 -29.69 -9.40 2.60
N GLU A 471 -29.78 -8.37 3.45
CA GLU A 471 -31.02 -7.60 3.61
C GLU A 471 -31.41 -6.81 2.35
N ARG A 472 -30.44 -6.30 1.57
CA ARG A 472 -30.67 -5.39 0.43
C ARG A 472 -30.52 -6.06 -0.94
N ILE A 473 -29.53 -6.89 -1.14
CA ILE A 473 -29.22 -7.52 -2.43
C ILE A 473 -29.95 -8.85 -2.55
N LYS A 474 -30.87 -8.95 -3.52
CA LYS A 474 -31.69 -10.16 -3.75
C LYS A 474 -31.29 -10.93 -5.01
N ASP A 475 -30.50 -10.34 -5.91
CA ASP A 475 -30.03 -10.95 -7.16
C ASP A 475 -28.74 -11.78 -6.91
N LYS A 476 -28.90 -12.91 -6.19
CA LYS A 476 -27.77 -13.74 -5.76
C LYS A 476 -27.02 -14.34 -6.95
N GLY A 477 -25.67 -14.19 -6.93
CA GLY A 477 -24.78 -14.65 -7.99
C GLY A 477 -24.78 -13.78 -9.25
N GLY A 478 -25.53 -12.66 -9.24
CA GLY A 478 -25.66 -11.78 -10.38
C GLY A 478 -24.32 -11.14 -10.79
N LEU A 479 -24.09 -11.01 -12.12
CA LEU A 479 -22.95 -10.28 -12.67
C LEU A 479 -23.33 -8.82 -12.94
N ARG A 480 -22.39 -7.92 -12.68
CA ARG A 480 -22.46 -6.49 -13.01
C ARG A 480 -21.24 -6.11 -13.85
N GLU A 481 -21.50 -5.44 -14.96
CA GLU A 481 -20.51 -5.11 -15.98
C GLU A 481 -20.34 -3.59 -16.15
N GLN A 482 -21.00 -2.80 -15.31
CA GLN A 482 -20.86 -1.35 -15.31
C GLN A 482 -19.43 -0.94 -15.00
N PHE A 483 -18.92 0.04 -15.74
CA PHE A 483 -17.61 0.63 -15.44
C PHE A 483 -17.64 1.31 -14.06
N MET A 484 -16.67 1.00 -13.24
CA MET A 484 -16.47 1.55 -11.89
C MET A 484 -14.99 1.79 -11.63
N HIS A 485 -14.72 2.66 -10.68
CA HIS A 485 -13.40 2.91 -10.15
C HIS A 485 -13.40 2.84 -8.61
N VAL A 486 -12.29 2.60 -7.98
CA VAL A 486 -12.22 2.52 -6.49
C VAL A 486 -12.71 3.79 -5.80
N ILE A 487 -12.66 4.96 -6.44
CA ILE A 487 -13.22 6.20 -5.90
C ILE A 487 -14.75 6.16 -5.71
N ASP A 488 -15.43 5.23 -6.38
CA ASP A 488 -16.90 5.09 -6.33
C ASP A 488 -17.37 4.40 -5.04
N VAL A 489 -16.46 3.78 -4.29
CA VAL A 489 -16.79 3.08 -3.04
C VAL A 489 -17.25 4.05 -1.96
N VAL A 490 -16.59 5.20 -1.81
CA VAL A 490 -16.97 6.21 -0.80
C VAL A 490 -18.38 6.75 -1.01
N PRO A 491 -18.76 7.29 -2.18
CA PRO A 491 -20.12 7.78 -2.38
C PRO A 491 -21.15 6.66 -2.30
N THR A 492 -20.80 5.42 -2.62
CA THR A 492 -21.70 4.26 -2.44
C THR A 492 -21.96 3.99 -0.96
N ILE A 493 -20.93 3.97 -0.12
CA ILE A 493 -21.08 3.80 1.33
C ILE A 493 -21.92 4.94 1.92
N LEU A 494 -21.68 6.18 1.52
CA LEU A 494 -22.46 7.33 1.99
C LEU A 494 -23.94 7.21 1.61
N GLU A 495 -24.23 6.84 0.38
CA GLU A 495 -25.61 6.65 -0.09
C GLU A 495 -26.33 5.57 0.73
N VAL A 496 -25.73 4.39 0.89
CA VAL A 496 -26.39 3.25 1.57
C VAL A 496 -26.50 3.43 3.08
N THR A 497 -25.63 4.25 3.68
CA THR A 497 -25.71 4.60 5.12
C THR A 497 -26.65 5.78 5.38
N GLY A 498 -27.08 6.49 4.33
CA GLY A 498 -27.88 7.68 4.44
C GLY A 498 -27.12 8.88 5.05
N ILE A 499 -25.78 8.86 4.96
CA ILE A 499 -24.92 9.92 5.49
C ILE A 499 -24.51 10.83 4.34
N ALA A 500 -24.70 12.15 4.51
CA ALA A 500 -24.31 13.12 3.50
C ALA A 500 -22.77 13.25 3.39
N ALA A 501 -22.29 13.58 2.19
CA ALA A 501 -20.93 14.08 2.04
C ALA A 501 -20.80 15.43 2.77
N PRO A 502 -19.77 15.63 3.65
CA PRO A 502 -19.63 16.86 4.41
C PRO A 502 -19.24 18.04 3.49
N GLU A 503 -19.78 19.21 3.79
CA GLU A 503 -19.37 20.48 3.18
C GLU A 503 -18.16 21.07 3.93
N GLU A 504 -18.07 20.82 5.25
CA GLU A 504 -17.03 21.32 6.12
C GLU A 504 -16.60 20.25 7.15
N VAL A 505 -15.30 20.10 7.39
CA VAL A 505 -14.74 19.26 8.44
C VAL A 505 -13.68 20.03 9.20
N ASP A 506 -13.79 20.09 10.53
CA ASP A 506 -12.90 20.87 11.41
C ASP A 506 -12.71 22.33 10.98
N GLY A 507 -13.77 22.97 10.44
CA GLY A 507 -13.72 24.33 9.94
C GLY A 507 -13.08 24.49 8.55
N ILE A 508 -12.78 23.39 7.85
CA ILE A 508 -12.18 23.39 6.54
C ILE A 508 -13.20 22.95 5.50
N GLN A 509 -13.42 23.79 4.49
CA GLN A 509 -14.30 23.45 3.35
C GLN A 509 -13.75 22.24 2.61
N GLN A 510 -14.62 21.28 2.32
CA GLN A 510 -14.22 20.04 1.67
C GLN A 510 -14.22 20.15 0.16
N ALA A 511 -13.18 19.61 -0.47
CA ALA A 511 -13.17 19.36 -1.90
C ALA A 511 -14.26 18.33 -2.25
N PRO A 512 -14.90 18.43 -3.41
CA PRO A 512 -15.92 17.47 -3.83
C PRO A 512 -15.40 16.03 -3.83
N ILE A 513 -16.27 15.07 -3.48
CA ILE A 513 -16.05 13.66 -3.79
C ILE A 513 -16.15 13.49 -5.31
N GLU A 514 -15.20 12.78 -5.93
CA GLU A 514 -15.06 12.69 -7.38
C GLU A 514 -15.65 11.38 -7.94
N GLY A 515 -15.86 10.39 -7.08
CA GLY A 515 -16.49 9.12 -7.44
C GLY A 515 -18.01 9.23 -7.62
N THR A 516 -18.58 8.20 -8.22
CA THR A 516 -20.02 8.06 -8.50
C THR A 516 -20.55 6.80 -7.84
N SER A 517 -21.62 6.91 -7.04
CA SER A 517 -22.19 5.74 -6.37
C SER A 517 -22.67 4.68 -7.36
N PHE A 518 -22.36 3.42 -7.05
CA PHE A 518 -22.86 2.25 -7.78
C PHE A 518 -23.97 1.49 -7.03
N ALA A 519 -24.56 2.08 -5.97
CA ALA A 519 -25.63 1.44 -5.20
C ALA A 519 -26.86 1.07 -6.06
N TYR A 520 -27.10 1.81 -7.14
CA TYR A 520 -28.18 1.50 -8.10
C TYR A 520 -28.03 0.09 -8.71
N THR A 521 -26.82 -0.45 -8.79
CA THR A 521 -26.54 -1.78 -9.37
C THR A 521 -26.96 -2.92 -8.45
N PHE A 522 -27.29 -2.64 -7.18
CA PHE A 522 -27.75 -3.65 -6.22
C PHE A 522 -29.13 -4.20 -6.61
N ASP A 523 -29.89 -3.43 -7.36
CA ASP A 523 -31.20 -3.83 -7.86
C ASP A 523 -31.05 -4.66 -9.14
N LYS A 524 -31.81 -5.75 -9.23
CA LYS A 524 -31.79 -6.67 -10.38
C LYS A 524 -32.22 -5.98 -11.66
N GLU A 525 -33.17 -5.07 -11.57
CA GLU A 525 -33.69 -4.28 -12.68
C GLU A 525 -32.60 -3.45 -13.35
N ASN A 526 -31.58 -3.07 -12.60
CA ASN A 526 -30.45 -2.28 -13.05
C ASN A 526 -29.25 -3.12 -13.46
N ALA A 527 -29.36 -4.46 -13.54
CA ALA A 527 -28.24 -5.34 -13.89
C ALA A 527 -27.59 -4.97 -15.24
N LYS A 528 -28.35 -4.42 -16.17
CA LYS A 528 -27.87 -3.95 -17.48
C LYS A 528 -28.06 -2.43 -17.68
N ALA A 529 -28.24 -1.68 -16.59
CA ALA A 529 -28.32 -0.22 -16.70
C ALA A 529 -26.95 0.34 -17.17
N PRO A 530 -26.94 1.46 -17.89
CA PRO A 530 -25.70 2.11 -18.31
C PRO A 530 -24.83 2.48 -17.11
N SER A 531 -23.50 2.45 -17.29
CA SER A 531 -22.54 2.96 -16.32
C SER A 531 -22.80 4.43 -16.02
N GLN A 532 -22.88 4.78 -14.75
CA GLN A 532 -22.99 6.18 -14.34
C GLN A 532 -21.63 6.86 -14.30
N HIS A 533 -20.55 6.12 -14.02
CA HIS A 533 -19.17 6.58 -14.12
C HIS A 533 -18.75 6.52 -15.59
N LYS A 534 -18.58 7.66 -16.24
CA LYS A 534 -18.41 7.73 -17.69
C LYS A 534 -17.00 8.03 -18.15
N THR A 535 -16.21 8.70 -17.33
CA THR A 535 -14.88 9.16 -17.68
C THR A 535 -13.91 8.93 -16.53
N GLN A 536 -12.82 8.24 -16.80
CA GLN A 536 -11.74 8.02 -15.85
C GLN A 536 -10.39 8.10 -16.54
N TYR A 537 -9.48 8.92 -16.02
CA TYR A 537 -8.08 8.87 -16.39
C TYR A 537 -7.33 7.86 -15.52
N PHE A 538 -6.24 7.36 -16.05
CA PHE A 538 -5.25 6.56 -15.34
C PHE A 538 -3.87 7.13 -15.65
N GLU A 539 -3.01 7.22 -14.65
CA GLU A 539 -1.62 7.60 -14.83
C GLU A 539 -0.77 6.95 -13.74
N MET A 540 0.38 6.43 -14.14
CA MET A 540 1.41 5.93 -13.25
C MET A 540 2.77 5.94 -13.94
N MET A 541 3.73 6.65 -13.36
CA MET A 541 5.13 6.68 -13.86
C MET A 541 5.23 7.03 -15.34
N GLY A 542 4.43 8.00 -15.81
CA GLY A 542 4.42 8.48 -17.19
C GLY A 542 3.61 7.63 -18.17
N GLN A 543 3.14 6.45 -17.79
CA GLN A 543 2.17 5.67 -18.56
C GLN A 543 0.77 6.17 -18.23
N TRP A 544 -0.04 6.48 -19.22
CA TRP A 544 -1.37 7.00 -19.00
C TRP A 544 -2.41 6.40 -19.94
N ALA A 545 -3.65 6.43 -19.48
CA ALA A 545 -4.82 6.08 -20.26
C ALA A 545 -6.01 6.98 -19.91
N LEU A 546 -6.99 7.05 -20.82
CA LEU A 546 -8.29 7.66 -20.59
C LEU A 546 -9.38 6.71 -21.04
N TYR A 547 -10.27 6.36 -20.12
CA TYR A 547 -11.56 5.73 -20.43
C TYR A 547 -12.63 6.81 -20.63
N HIS A 548 -13.44 6.67 -21.66
CA HIS A 548 -14.65 7.49 -21.86
C HIS A 548 -15.71 6.71 -22.62
N GLU A 549 -16.84 6.37 -21.92
CA GLU A 549 -18.01 5.73 -22.52
C GLU A 549 -17.67 4.55 -23.47
N GLY A 550 -16.93 3.55 -22.96
CA GLY A 550 -16.52 2.35 -23.72
C GLY A 550 -15.20 2.50 -24.48
N TRP A 551 -14.73 3.71 -24.75
CA TRP A 551 -13.45 3.94 -25.41
C TRP A 551 -12.31 4.03 -24.41
N LEU A 552 -11.16 3.43 -24.75
CA LEU A 552 -9.92 3.53 -24.01
C LEU A 552 -8.80 3.99 -24.94
N LEU A 553 -8.27 5.20 -24.69
CA LEU A 553 -7.02 5.67 -25.27
C LEU A 553 -5.92 5.39 -24.24
N SER A 554 -4.82 4.77 -24.67
CA SER A 554 -3.71 4.47 -23.76
C SER A 554 -2.35 4.66 -24.43
N THR A 555 -1.32 4.86 -23.63
CA THR A 555 0.07 4.80 -24.11
C THR A 555 0.50 3.35 -24.27
N LYS A 556 1.30 3.06 -25.30
CA LYS A 556 1.97 1.78 -25.40
C LYS A 556 2.96 1.62 -24.25
N VAL A 557 3.01 0.44 -23.64
CA VAL A 557 4.01 0.15 -22.62
C VAL A 557 5.40 0.18 -23.24
N ASP A 558 6.27 1.00 -22.71
CA ASP A 558 7.63 1.24 -23.18
C ASP A 558 8.71 0.68 -22.23
N ARG A 559 8.28 0.21 -21.05
CA ARG A 559 9.16 -0.31 -20.00
C ARG A 559 8.46 -1.38 -19.16
N ALA A 560 9.12 -2.51 -18.94
CA ALA A 560 8.66 -3.51 -17.97
C ALA A 560 8.94 -3.05 -16.53
N PRO A 561 8.15 -3.48 -15.51
CA PRO A 561 8.36 -3.10 -14.12
C PRO A 561 9.76 -3.38 -13.57
N TRP A 562 10.39 -4.48 -14.00
CA TRP A 562 11.76 -4.83 -13.60
C TRP A 562 12.86 -4.03 -14.29
N GLU A 563 12.52 -3.13 -15.21
CA GLU A 563 13.45 -2.21 -15.89
C GLU A 563 13.46 -0.82 -15.24
N ALA A 564 13.19 -0.76 -13.94
CA ALA A 564 13.09 0.49 -13.16
C ALA A 564 14.30 1.43 -13.28
N PHE A 565 15.47 0.89 -13.63
CA PHE A 565 16.71 1.65 -13.79
C PHE A 565 17.06 1.95 -15.27
N GLY A 566 16.13 1.75 -16.18
CA GLY A 566 16.26 2.16 -17.57
C GLY A 566 16.19 3.68 -17.78
N ALA A 567 16.39 4.13 -19.02
CA ALA A 567 16.20 5.53 -19.38
C ALA A 567 14.70 5.89 -19.34
N ALA A 568 14.33 6.92 -18.57
CA ALA A 568 12.98 7.42 -18.52
C ALA A 568 12.61 8.23 -19.77
N ASN A 569 11.34 8.16 -20.18
CA ASN A 569 10.81 8.99 -21.26
C ASN A 569 10.76 10.46 -20.80
N PRO A 570 11.47 11.39 -21.47
CA PRO A 570 11.54 12.78 -21.04
C PRO A 570 10.27 13.59 -21.34
N ASP A 571 9.39 13.13 -22.20
CA ASP A 571 8.10 13.76 -22.54
C ASP A 571 6.99 12.70 -22.65
N PRO A 572 6.49 12.22 -21.49
CA PRO A 572 5.47 11.16 -21.47
C PRO A 572 4.14 11.56 -22.11
N LEU A 573 3.89 12.83 -22.32
CA LEU A 573 2.66 13.31 -22.97
C LEU A 573 2.72 13.23 -24.50
N ASN A 574 3.88 13.55 -25.09
CA ASN A 574 3.99 13.74 -26.54
C ASN A 574 4.90 12.73 -27.21
N ASN A 575 5.86 12.15 -26.49
CA ASN A 575 6.81 11.18 -27.03
C ASN A 575 6.38 9.73 -26.69
N GLN A 576 5.12 9.41 -26.98
CA GLN A 576 4.51 8.10 -26.73
C GLN A 576 3.74 7.63 -27.96
N VAL A 577 3.77 6.32 -28.21
CA VAL A 577 2.85 5.69 -29.15
C VAL A 577 1.49 5.54 -28.46
N LEU A 578 0.44 6.05 -29.09
CA LEU A 578 -0.92 5.96 -28.58
C LEU A 578 -1.66 4.78 -29.22
N GLU A 579 -2.43 4.07 -28.42
CA GLU A 579 -3.25 2.94 -28.81
C GLU A 579 -4.70 3.22 -28.41
N LEU A 580 -5.66 2.87 -29.28
CA LEU A 580 -7.08 3.11 -29.07
C LEU A 580 -7.84 1.80 -29.12
N TYR A 581 -8.76 1.62 -28.15
CA TYR A 581 -9.57 0.42 -28.00
C TYR A 581 -11.04 0.80 -27.77
N HIS A 582 -11.97 -0.05 -28.23
CA HIS A 582 -13.37 0.04 -27.88
C HIS A 582 -13.75 -1.17 -27.03
N LEU A 583 -13.79 -0.99 -25.69
CA LEU A 583 -13.84 -2.08 -24.73
C LEU A 583 -15.16 -2.87 -24.73
N ASP A 584 -16.25 -2.31 -25.27
CA ASP A 584 -17.52 -3.03 -25.44
C ASP A 584 -17.41 -4.13 -26.51
N ASP A 585 -16.52 -3.94 -27.51
CA ASP A 585 -16.25 -4.91 -28.57
C ASP A 585 -14.96 -5.70 -28.32
N ASP A 586 -14.01 -5.11 -27.58
CA ASP A 586 -12.70 -5.65 -27.24
C ASP A 586 -12.47 -5.65 -25.74
N PHE A 587 -13.07 -6.62 -25.05
CA PHE A 587 -13.03 -6.74 -23.59
C PHE A 587 -11.59 -6.81 -23.01
N THR A 588 -10.65 -7.35 -23.77
CA THR A 588 -9.30 -7.68 -23.32
C THR A 588 -8.23 -6.66 -23.72
N GLN A 589 -8.62 -5.54 -24.40
CA GLN A 589 -7.66 -4.54 -24.86
C GLN A 589 -6.64 -5.15 -25.87
N SER A 590 -7.09 -5.98 -26.80
CA SER A 590 -6.23 -6.76 -27.70
C SER A 590 -6.16 -6.21 -29.12
N ASN A 591 -7.13 -5.41 -29.55
CA ASN A 591 -7.26 -4.92 -30.90
C ASN A 591 -7.10 -3.40 -30.98
N ASN A 592 -5.87 -2.93 -31.19
CA ASN A 592 -5.59 -1.51 -31.36
C ASN A 592 -6.15 -0.99 -32.70
N ILE A 593 -7.07 -0.02 -32.62
CA ILE A 593 -7.75 0.61 -33.76
C ILE A 593 -7.37 2.08 -33.97
N ALA A 594 -6.28 2.55 -33.37
CA ALA A 594 -5.86 3.97 -33.41
C ALA A 594 -5.71 4.49 -34.84
N ASP A 595 -5.11 3.72 -35.75
CA ASP A 595 -4.91 4.12 -37.16
C ASP A 595 -6.23 4.25 -37.95
N GLN A 596 -7.29 3.56 -37.46
CA GLN A 596 -8.61 3.61 -38.09
C GLN A 596 -9.44 4.80 -37.59
N HIS A 597 -9.09 5.37 -36.45
CA HIS A 597 -9.85 6.41 -35.75
C HIS A 597 -8.98 7.59 -35.27
N PRO A 598 -8.20 8.26 -36.16
CA PRO A 598 -7.27 9.33 -35.75
C PRO A 598 -7.96 10.53 -35.09
N ASP A 599 -9.19 10.86 -35.49
CA ASP A 599 -9.96 11.95 -34.89
C ASP A 599 -10.36 11.59 -33.45
N LYS A 600 -10.70 10.32 -33.18
CA LYS A 600 -11.03 9.85 -31.84
C LYS A 600 -9.81 9.84 -30.94
N VAL A 601 -8.65 9.44 -31.43
CA VAL A 601 -7.36 9.54 -30.72
C VAL A 601 -7.10 10.98 -30.27
N LYS A 602 -7.29 11.93 -31.19
CA LYS A 602 -7.10 13.36 -30.88
C LYS A 602 -8.10 13.86 -29.83
N GLU A 603 -9.39 13.57 -29.99
CA GLU A 603 -10.45 13.91 -29.03
C GLU A 603 -10.12 13.38 -27.63
N MET A 604 -9.79 12.10 -27.55
CA MET A 604 -9.50 11.45 -26.27
C MET A 604 -8.22 11.99 -25.62
N LYS A 605 -7.18 12.33 -26.40
CA LYS A 605 -5.98 12.97 -25.86
C LYS A 605 -6.28 14.37 -25.31
N GLU A 606 -7.07 15.17 -26.00
CA GLU A 606 -7.50 16.48 -25.52
C GLU A 606 -8.27 16.36 -24.22
N ARG A 607 -9.18 15.40 -24.12
CA ARG A 607 -9.92 15.09 -22.88
C ARG A 607 -9.01 14.61 -21.76
N PHE A 608 -8.01 13.77 -22.04
CA PHE A 608 -7.01 13.40 -21.02
C PHE A 608 -6.29 14.63 -20.46
N ILE A 609 -5.91 15.57 -21.32
CA ILE A 609 -5.24 16.82 -20.89
C ILE A 609 -6.16 17.68 -20.01
N GLU A 610 -7.47 17.71 -20.29
CA GLU A 610 -8.46 18.40 -19.47
C GLU A 610 -8.58 17.76 -18.08
N GLU A 611 -8.75 16.42 -18.03
CA GLU A 611 -8.81 15.67 -16.77
C GLU A 611 -7.48 15.81 -15.98
N ALA A 612 -6.34 15.73 -16.66
CA ALA A 612 -5.03 15.87 -16.04
C ALA A 612 -4.81 17.25 -15.38
N LYS A 613 -5.30 18.31 -16.01
CA LYS A 613 -5.28 19.67 -15.42
C LYS A 613 -6.23 19.78 -14.22
N LYS A 614 -7.40 19.17 -14.33
CA LYS A 614 -8.43 19.21 -13.28
C LYS A 614 -7.99 18.52 -12.00
N TYR A 615 -7.31 17.39 -12.12
CA TYR A 615 -6.96 16.49 -11.02
C TYR A 615 -5.49 16.50 -10.61
N GLN A 616 -4.72 17.52 -10.98
CA GLN A 616 -3.32 17.72 -10.57
C GLN A 616 -2.35 16.62 -11.07
N VAL A 617 -2.65 16.02 -12.24
CA VAL A 617 -1.81 14.95 -12.81
C VAL A 617 -0.49 15.49 -13.35
N PHE A 618 -0.43 16.77 -13.74
CA PHE A 618 0.81 17.37 -14.20
C PHE A 618 1.70 17.85 -13.04
N PRO A 619 3.04 17.74 -13.18
CA PRO A 619 3.78 17.26 -14.35
C PRO A 619 3.82 15.73 -14.43
N LEU A 620 3.74 15.16 -15.64
CA LEU A 620 4.01 13.73 -15.85
C LEU A 620 5.51 13.44 -15.66
N ASP A 621 5.82 12.36 -14.96
CA ASP A 621 7.19 11.93 -14.68
C ASP A 621 7.34 10.41 -14.84
N ALA A 622 8.10 9.99 -15.85
CA ALA A 622 8.37 8.57 -16.13
C ALA A 622 9.57 8.01 -15.36
N SER A 623 10.26 8.83 -14.53
CA SER A 623 11.39 8.36 -13.75
C SER A 623 10.95 7.48 -12.58
N VAL A 624 11.78 6.51 -12.19
CA VAL A 624 11.58 5.63 -11.03
C VAL A 624 12.74 5.76 -10.06
N ALA A 625 13.93 5.37 -10.48
CA ALA A 625 15.11 5.35 -9.63
C ALA A 625 15.51 6.74 -9.13
N THR A 626 15.39 7.76 -9.96
CA THR A 626 15.69 9.16 -9.60
C THR A 626 14.75 9.63 -8.47
N ARG A 627 13.46 9.25 -8.51
CA ARG A 627 12.51 9.61 -7.45
C ARG A 627 12.78 8.86 -6.15
N LEU A 628 13.25 7.62 -6.18
CA LEU A 628 13.60 6.87 -4.95
C LEU A 628 14.64 7.60 -4.09
N VAL A 629 15.59 8.28 -4.71
CA VAL A 629 16.65 9.01 -4.01
C VAL A 629 16.40 10.53 -3.92
N ALA A 630 15.25 11.02 -4.41
CA ALA A 630 14.89 12.44 -4.35
C ALA A 630 14.77 12.92 -2.89
N PRO A 631 15.21 14.13 -2.56
CA PRO A 631 15.05 14.70 -1.22
C PRO A 631 13.57 14.83 -0.83
N ARG A 632 13.23 14.41 0.40
CA ARG A 632 11.90 14.51 0.99
C ARG A 632 11.97 15.18 2.35
N PRO A 633 10.87 15.77 2.85
CA PRO A 633 10.77 16.14 4.25
C PRO A 633 11.13 14.96 5.15
N ASN A 634 11.82 15.21 6.26
CA ASN A 634 12.14 14.20 7.25
C ASN A 634 12.39 14.90 8.58
N ILE A 635 12.00 14.30 9.70
CA ILE A 635 12.24 14.85 11.04
C ILE A 635 13.73 14.92 11.37
N THR A 636 14.57 14.15 10.68
CA THR A 636 16.03 14.18 10.81
C THR A 636 16.73 15.12 9.82
N ALA A 637 15.97 15.75 8.92
CA ALA A 637 16.52 16.60 7.86
C ALA A 637 17.34 17.77 8.43
N GLY A 638 18.48 18.06 7.81
CA GLY A 638 19.39 19.13 8.20
C GLY A 638 20.24 18.86 9.45
N ARG A 639 19.99 17.75 10.16
CA ARG A 639 20.84 17.36 11.30
C ARG A 639 22.05 16.56 10.83
N SER A 640 23.21 16.87 11.37
CA SER A 640 24.47 16.14 11.15
C SER A 640 24.98 15.43 12.40
N GLU A 641 24.39 15.69 13.55
CA GLU A 641 24.73 15.04 14.82
C GLU A 641 23.48 14.59 15.56
N PHE A 642 23.50 13.35 16.03
CA PHE A 642 22.41 12.70 16.77
C PHE A 642 23.00 12.15 18.08
N VAL A 643 22.35 12.47 19.18
CA VAL A 643 22.83 12.06 20.52
C VAL A 643 21.70 11.35 21.25
N TYR A 644 22.00 10.16 21.75
CA TYR A 644 21.10 9.32 22.51
C TYR A 644 21.75 8.99 23.85
N THR A 645 21.01 9.07 24.95
CA THR A 645 21.51 8.89 26.30
C THR A 645 20.78 7.76 27.05
N MET A 646 19.91 7.05 26.34
CA MET A 646 19.16 5.92 26.90
C MET A 646 18.81 4.92 25.78
N PRO A 647 18.56 3.65 26.10
CA PRO A 647 18.01 2.69 25.15
C PRO A 647 16.64 3.13 24.63
N MET A 648 16.38 2.91 23.36
CA MET A 648 15.09 3.12 22.67
C MET A 648 14.96 2.06 21.58
N VAL A 649 13.84 1.37 21.55
CA VAL A 649 13.59 0.29 20.59
C VAL A 649 12.28 0.54 19.84
N GLY A 650 12.16 -0.08 18.68
CA GLY A 650 10.95 0.00 17.88
C GLY A 650 10.71 1.36 17.24
N LEU A 651 11.77 2.13 16.99
CA LEU A 651 11.65 3.41 16.31
C LEU A 651 11.43 3.18 14.81
N PRO A 652 10.43 3.83 14.19
CA PRO A 652 10.28 3.82 12.74
C PRO A 652 11.53 4.33 12.04
N GLN A 653 11.76 3.87 10.81
CA GLN A 653 12.94 4.30 10.04
C GLN A 653 12.99 5.82 9.77
N GLY A 654 11.86 6.51 9.78
CA GLY A 654 11.82 7.98 9.73
C GLY A 654 12.53 8.67 10.91
N ASP A 655 12.67 7.98 12.05
CA ASP A 655 13.40 8.47 13.22
C ASP A 655 14.94 8.23 13.11
N SER A 656 15.37 7.40 12.14
CA SER A 656 16.77 6.98 11.97
C SER A 656 17.62 8.01 11.22
N PRO A 657 18.88 8.22 11.63
CA PRO A 657 19.85 8.93 10.81
C PRO A 657 20.10 8.20 9.48
N GLN A 658 20.12 8.93 8.37
CA GLN A 658 20.41 8.35 7.05
C GLN A 658 21.91 8.13 6.88
N LEU A 659 22.33 6.85 6.85
CA LEU A 659 23.74 6.46 6.70
C LEU A 659 24.10 5.94 5.31
N LEU A 660 23.13 5.77 4.42
CA LEU A 660 23.38 5.33 3.06
C LEU A 660 24.13 6.39 2.24
N ASN A 661 25.12 5.93 1.48
CA ASN A 661 25.88 6.73 0.54
C ASN A 661 26.54 7.99 1.14
N THR A 662 27.05 7.89 2.36
CA THR A 662 27.69 9.01 3.06
C THR A 662 28.77 8.53 4.02
N SER A 663 29.67 9.43 4.41
CA SER A 663 30.62 9.18 5.51
C SER A 663 29.93 9.46 6.84
N TYR A 664 30.26 8.67 7.86
CA TYR A 664 29.68 8.82 9.20
C TYR A 664 30.61 8.28 10.27
N THR A 665 30.40 8.74 11.52
CA THR A 665 31.07 8.22 12.71
C THR A 665 30.01 7.90 13.76
N ILE A 666 30.07 6.70 14.32
CA ILE A 666 29.22 6.25 15.43
C ILE A 666 30.13 6.05 16.65
N THR A 667 29.85 6.74 17.74
CA THR A 667 30.61 6.65 18.99
C THR A 667 29.68 6.23 20.11
N ALA A 668 30.00 5.12 20.77
CA ALA A 668 29.29 4.60 21.94
C ALA A 668 30.19 4.68 23.19
N ASP A 669 29.73 5.45 24.19
CA ASP A 669 30.33 5.47 25.53
C ASP A 669 29.50 4.50 26.40
N ILE A 670 30.16 3.42 26.85
CA ILE A 670 29.53 2.34 27.63
C ILE A 670 30.26 2.05 28.91
N GLU A 671 29.57 1.46 29.89
CA GLU A 671 30.16 0.93 31.12
C GLU A 671 29.93 -0.58 31.16
N VAL A 672 31.03 -1.32 31.04
CA VAL A 672 31.04 -2.79 31.06
C VAL A 672 31.05 -3.27 32.52
N PRO A 673 30.12 -4.15 32.96
CA PRO A 673 30.09 -4.68 34.31
C PRO A 673 31.23 -5.73 34.55
N GLU A 674 31.48 -6.09 35.81
CA GLU A 674 32.51 -7.08 36.22
C GLU A 674 32.35 -8.45 35.53
N GLY A 675 31.15 -8.81 35.12
CA GLY A 675 30.85 -10.07 34.42
C GLY A 675 31.09 -10.04 32.90
N GLY A 676 31.57 -8.91 32.35
CA GLY A 676 31.60 -8.67 30.90
C GLY A 676 30.27 -8.19 30.35
N ALA A 677 30.22 -7.92 29.06
CA ALA A 677 29.00 -7.41 28.42
C ALA A 677 28.76 -8.03 27.03
N GLU A 678 27.50 -8.11 26.63
CA GLU A 678 27.03 -8.61 25.37
C GLU A 678 25.81 -7.79 24.93
N GLY A 679 25.45 -7.83 23.66
CA GLY A 679 24.19 -7.29 23.17
C GLY A 679 24.32 -6.14 22.18
N MET A 680 23.18 -5.71 21.63
CA MET A 680 23.09 -4.69 20.60
C MET A 680 23.21 -3.29 21.18
N ILE A 681 24.16 -2.50 20.66
CA ILE A 681 24.29 -1.07 20.95
C ILE A 681 23.33 -0.28 20.03
N LEU A 682 23.37 -0.61 18.73
CA LEU A 682 22.59 0.08 17.69
C LEU A 682 22.34 -0.86 16.52
N THR A 683 21.11 -0.90 16.01
CA THR A 683 20.79 -1.56 14.75
C THR A 683 19.78 -0.76 13.94
N SER A 684 19.83 -0.90 12.62
CA SER A 684 18.82 -0.42 11.68
C SER A 684 18.72 -1.37 10.49
N GLY A 685 17.50 -1.76 10.12
CA GLY A 685 17.30 -2.89 9.20
C GLY A 685 17.48 -4.23 9.89
N GLY A 686 17.49 -5.32 9.11
CA GLY A 686 17.50 -6.67 9.66
C GLY A 686 18.13 -7.71 8.75
N ARG A 687 17.54 -8.91 8.74
CA ARG A 687 18.05 -10.10 8.03
C ARG A 687 18.28 -9.86 6.54
N PHE A 688 17.47 -9.04 5.89
CA PHE A 688 17.46 -8.88 4.43
C PHE A 688 18.24 -7.64 3.96
N ALA A 689 18.49 -6.65 4.80
CA ALA A 689 19.45 -5.56 4.63
C ALA A 689 19.49 -4.70 5.90
N GLY A 690 20.68 -4.35 6.35
CA GLY A 690 20.82 -3.51 7.54
C GLY A 690 22.25 -3.39 8.03
N TYR A 691 22.40 -2.73 9.17
CA TYR A 691 23.67 -2.66 9.89
C TYR A 691 23.45 -2.82 11.40
N GLY A 692 24.46 -3.34 12.09
CA GLY A 692 24.43 -3.49 13.54
C GLY A 692 25.78 -3.14 14.18
N PHE A 693 25.72 -2.53 15.35
CA PHE A 693 26.85 -2.23 16.21
C PHE A 693 26.60 -2.90 17.57
N TYR A 694 27.37 -3.89 17.94
CA TYR A 694 27.07 -4.77 19.08
C TYR A 694 28.30 -5.34 19.75
N LEU A 695 28.13 -5.91 20.93
CA LEU A 695 29.10 -6.71 21.62
C LEU A 695 28.76 -8.20 21.42
N LEU A 696 29.69 -8.97 20.86
CA LEU A 696 29.60 -10.41 20.70
C LEU A 696 30.67 -11.09 21.54
N GLU A 697 30.28 -11.89 22.53
CA GLU A 697 31.21 -12.51 23.48
C GLU A 697 32.16 -11.46 24.09
N GLY A 698 31.64 -10.30 24.43
CA GLY A 698 32.37 -9.16 24.96
C GLY A 698 33.16 -8.33 23.97
N LYS A 699 33.28 -8.75 22.70
CA LYS A 699 34.04 -8.08 21.66
C LYS A 699 33.21 -7.08 20.89
N PRO A 700 33.69 -5.87 20.61
CA PRO A 700 32.96 -4.92 19.79
C PRO A 700 32.95 -5.37 18.34
N VAL A 701 31.79 -5.28 17.72
CA VAL A 701 31.52 -5.65 16.33
C VAL A 701 30.70 -4.54 15.67
N PHE A 702 31.09 -4.17 14.44
CA PHE A 702 30.23 -3.46 13.51
C PHE A 702 30.03 -4.31 12.27
N LEU A 703 28.80 -4.39 11.77
CA LEU A 703 28.45 -5.26 10.64
C LEU A 703 27.51 -4.54 9.69
N TRP A 704 27.81 -4.61 8.39
CA TRP A 704 26.88 -4.35 7.30
C TRP A 704 26.35 -5.65 6.70
N ASN A 705 25.04 -5.80 6.64
CA ASN A 705 24.34 -6.83 5.87
C ASN A 705 23.92 -6.26 4.51
N LEU A 706 24.59 -6.68 3.46
CA LEU A 706 24.32 -6.26 2.08
C LEU A 706 23.34 -7.24 1.43
N ILE A 707 22.04 -7.01 1.64
CA ILE A 707 20.90 -7.72 1.03
C ILE A 707 20.93 -9.25 1.21
N ASP A 708 21.39 -9.74 2.34
CA ASP A 708 21.57 -11.17 2.67
C ASP A 708 22.55 -11.95 1.75
N LEU A 709 23.14 -11.30 0.78
CA LEU A 709 24.14 -11.90 -0.11
C LEU A 709 25.56 -11.80 0.44
N LYS A 710 25.86 -10.74 1.18
CA LYS A 710 27.18 -10.51 1.74
C LYS A 710 27.11 -9.76 3.05
N ARG A 711 27.90 -10.17 4.01
CA ARG A 711 28.11 -9.46 5.26
C ARG A 711 29.55 -8.98 5.36
N VAL A 712 29.75 -7.71 5.72
CA VAL A 712 31.06 -7.11 5.96
C VAL A 712 31.13 -6.78 7.45
N LYS A 713 32.05 -7.46 8.16
CA LYS A 713 32.15 -7.43 9.62
C LYS A 713 33.52 -6.89 10.05
N TRP A 714 33.50 -5.89 10.90
CA TRP A 714 34.67 -5.40 11.65
C TRP A 714 34.53 -5.88 13.08
N ALA A 715 35.63 -6.38 13.68
CA ALA A 715 35.58 -6.95 15.02
C ALA A 715 36.86 -6.64 15.79
N GLY A 716 36.71 -6.30 17.07
CA GLY A 716 37.81 -6.21 17.99
C GLY A 716 38.40 -7.60 18.29
N PRO A 717 39.73 -7.72 18.52
CA PRO A 717 40.34 -9.00 18.80
C PRO A 717 40.00 -9.54 20.20
N ASP A 718 39.78 -8.65 21.16
CA ASP A 718 39.67 -8.97 22.58
C ASP A 718 38.29 -8.51 23.14
N ALA A 719 37.81 -9.23 24.14
CA ALA A 719 36.67 -8.80 24.96
C ALA A 719 37.03 -7.56 25.77
N LEU A 720 36.09 -6.65 25.94
CA LEU A 720 36.27 -5.44 26.74
C LEU A 720 36.40 -5.79 28.24
N SER A 721 37.35 -5.16 28.92
CA SER A 721 37.51 -5.27 30.37
C SER A 721 36.32 -4.58 31.09
N PRO A 722 36.05 -4.92 32.36
CA PRO A 722 35.16 -4.13 33.19
C PRO A 722 35.58 -2.66 33.31
N GLY A 723 34.60 -1.74 33.23
CA GLY A 723 34.84 -0.29 33.35
C GLY A 723 34.28 0.49 32.17
N ASN A 724 34.65 1.76 32.06
CA ASN A 724 34.24 2.65 31.00
C ASN A 724 35.05 2.45 29.73
N HIS A 725 34.35 2.35 28.59
CA HIS A 725 34.97 2.25 27.28
C HIS A 725 34.27 3.17 26.30
N THR A 726 35.05 3.71 25.35
CA THR A 726 34.55 4.40 24.16
C THR A 726 34.82 3.52 22.93
N ILE A 727 33.74 3.09 22.27
CA ILE A 727 33.83 2.31 21.03
C ILE A 727 33.41 3.22 19.89
N GLU A 728 34.22 3.30 18.84
CA GLU A 728 33.97 4.16 17.69
C GLU A 728 34.04 3.37 16.39
N PHE A 729 33.07 3.56 15.52
CA PHE A 729 33.13 3.10 14.14
C PHE A 729 33.09 4.32 13.21
N ASP A 730 34.17 4.50 12.45
CA ASP A 730 34.34 5.58 11.47
C ASP A 730 34.29 5.00 10.06
N PHE A 731 33.34 5.46 9.23
CA PHE A 731 33.20 5.03 7.85
C PHE A 731 33.46 6.18 6.90
N LYS A 732 34.41 6.02 6.00
CA LYS A 732 34.76 6.96 4.92
C LYS A 732 34.24 6.44 3.61
N TYR A 733 33.25 7.12 3.09
CA TYR A 733 32.61 6.82 1.80
C TYR A 733 33.40 7.42 0.65
N ASP A 734 33.62 6.66 -0.41
CA ASP A 734 34.44 7.06 -1.57
C ASP A 734 33.66 7.85 -2.65
N GLY A 735 32.43 8.21 -2.38
CA GLY A 735 31.57 9.02 -3.24
C GLY A 735 31.36 10.45 -2.71
N LEU A 736 30.70 11.25 -3.49
CA LEU A 736 30.38 12.64 -3.15
C LEU A 736 29.23 12.75 -2.11
N GLY A 737 28.60 11.63 -1.77
CA GLY A 737 27.46 11.58 -0.88
C GLY A 737 26.12 11.82 -1.58
N ILE A 738 25.02 11.51 -0.89
CA ILE A 738 23.67 11.55 -1.46
C ILE A 738 23.25 12.97 -1.88
N GLY A 739 23.73 14.01 -1.21
CA GLY A 739 23.44 15.39 -1.55
C GLY A 739 24.11 15.91 -2.83
N THR A 740 25.05 15.14 -3.38
CA THR A 740 25.80 15.47 -4.60
C THR A 740 25.51 14.50 -5.75
N LEU A 741 24.45 13.74 -5.65
CA LEU A 741 23.99 12.86 -6.73
C LEU A 741 23.82 13.64 -8.03
N ALA A 742 24.50 13.18 -9.06
CA ALA A 742 24.16 13.57 -10.41
C ALA A 742 22.85 12.87 -10.77
N TYR A 743 21.74 13.56 -10.67
CA TYR A 743 20.40 13.02 -10.90
C TYR A 743 20.21 12.34 -12.25
N ASN A 744 21.05 12.66 -13.21
CA ASN A 744 21.00 12.09 -14.58
C ASN A 744 21.70 10.75 -14.74
N ASN A 745 22.46 10.26 -13.75
CA ASN A 745 23.17 8.98 -13.86
C ASN A 745 23.38 8.23 -12.54
N MET A 746 22.89 8.76 -11.42
CA MET A 746 23.00 8.18 -10.06
C MET A 746 24.43 7.78 -9.67
N SER A 747 25.44 8.43 -10.23
CA SER A 747 26.86 8.02 -10.11
C SER A 747 27.43 8.14 -8.72
N GLY A 748 26.72 8.78 -7.80
CA GLY A 748 27.17 9.02 -6.42
C GLY A 748 26.77 7.91 -5.42
N ILE A 749 25.99 6.90 -5.82
CA ILE A 749 25.49 5.86 -4.92
C ILE A 749 26.20 4.51 -5.09
N GLY A 750 26.13 3.64 -4.07
CA GLY A 750 26.65 2.29 -4.10
C GLY A 750 28.18 2.19 -4.23
N ARG A 751 28.92 3.25 -3.89
CA ARG A 751 30.39 3.28 -3.97
C ARG A 751 31.03 2.48 -2.83
N SER A 752 32.33 2.28 -2.92
CA SER A 752 33.15 1.71 -1.86
C SER A 752 33.25 2.64 -0.65
N GLY A 753 33.82 2.16 0.41
CA GLY A 753 34.22 2.93 1.57
C GLY A 753 35.11 2.12 2.52
N THR A 754 35.77 2.81 3.41
CA THR A 754 36.65 2.20 4.41
C THR A 754 36.06 2.40 5.79
N GLY A 755 35.80 1.29 6.50
CA GLY A 755 35.38 1.29 7.89
C GLY A 755 36.56 1.05 8.82
N THR A 756 36.63 1.80 9.93
CA THR A 756 37.65 1.69 10.98
C THR A 756 36.97 1.59 12.33
N LEU A 757 37.20 0.45 13.02
CA LEU A 757 36.71 0.21 14.37
C LEU A 757 37.81 0.58 15.37
N LYS A 758 37.47 1.34 16.40
CA LYS A 758 38.36 1.80 17.45
C LYS A 758 37.78 1.45 18.83
N VAL A 759 38.67 1.17 19.77
CA VAL A 759 38.37 1.01 21.20
C VAL A 759 39.30 1.92 21.98
N ASP A 760 38.77 2.81 22.80
CA ASP A 760 39.53 3.78 23.61
C ASP A 760 40.58 4.54 22.77
N GLY A 761 40.16 4.97 21.58
CA GLY A 761 40.98 5.71 20.61
C GLY A 761 41.99 4.85 19.83
N LYS A 762 42.12 3.54 20.11
CA LYS A 762 43.04 2.65 19.39
C LYS A 762 42.29 1.94 18.26
N VAL A 763 42.84 1.95 17.05
CA VAL A 763 42.32 1.19 15.92
C VAL A 763 42.48 -0.31 16.20
N VAL A 764 41.38 -1.07 16.14
CA VAL A 764 41.37 -2.52 16.36
C VAL A 764 41.06 -3.30 15.08
N ASP A 765 40.37 -2.70 14.12
CA ASP A 765 40.14 -3.31 12.81
C ASP A 765 39.89 -2.22 11.74
N THR A 766 40.41 -2.45 10.52
CA THR A 766 40.16 -1.57 9.36
C THR A 766 39.95 -2.44 8.13
N LYS A 767 38.84 -2.22 7.43
CA LYS A 767 38.51 -2.95 6.20
C LYS A 767 37.84 -2.07 5.19
N GLU A 768 38.12 -2.34 3.93
CA GLU A 768 37.39 -1.79 2.79
C GLU A 768 36.09 -2.58 2.61
N MET A 769 34.99 -1.85 2.43
CA MET A 769 33.75 -2.35 1.91
C MET A 769 33.65 -1.93 0.44
N LYS A 770 33.82 -2.86 -0.48
CA LYS A 770 33.93 -2.58 -1.92
C LYS A 770 32.69 -1.91 -2.52
N ARG A 771 31.53 -2.08 -1.88
CA ARG A 771 30.24 -1.50 -2.28
C ARG A 771 29.38 -1.28 -1.06
N THR A 772 28.57 -0.23 -1.07
CA THR A 772 27.53 0.05 -0.08
C THR A 772 26.16 -0.30 -0.65
N LEU A 773 25.13 -0.34 0.18
CA LEU A 773 23.74 -0.40 -0.28
C LEU A 773 23.38 0.92 -0.98
N PRO A 774 22.90 0.88 -2.23
CA PRO A 774 22.70 2.11 -2.99
C PRO A 774 21.40 2.86 -2.64
N ILE A 775 20.29 2.17 -2.33
CA ILE A 775 18.97 2.78 -2.31
C ILE A 775 18.28 2.64 -0.96
N ILE A 776 18.11 1.43 -0.43
CA ILE A 776 17.23 1.21 0.71
C ILE A 776 17.76 0.12 1.66
N LEU A 777 17.48 0.30 2.96
CA LEU A 777 17.54 -0.76 3.96
C LEU A 777 16.25 -1.58 3.91
N GLN A 778 16.16 -2.68 4.65
CA GLN A 778 14.90 -3.36 4.89
C GLN A 778 13.95 -2.41 5.63
N TRP A 779 12.83 -2.08 5.00
CA TRP A 779 11.95 -0.97 5.43
C TRP A 779 10.93 -1.37 6.50
N ASP A 780 10.62 -2.66 6.64
CA ASP A 780 9.72 -3.20 7.66
C ASP A 780 10.44 -3.58 8.96
N GLU A 781 11.63 -3.03 9.15
CA GLU A 781 12.44 -3.15 10.36
C GLU A 781 12.47 -1.86 11.16
N SER A 782 12.84 -1.98 12.43
CA SER A 782 13.00 -0.84 13.31
C SER A 782 14.44 -0.28 13.33
N PHE A 783 14.55 0.94 13.84
CA PHE A 783 15.79 1.51 14.34
C PHE A 783 15.82 1.34 15.84
N ASP A 784 16.81 0.60 16.34
CA ASP A 784 16.88 0.16 17.73
C ASP A 784 18.20 0.57 18.41
N ILE A 785 18.11 1.03 19.66
CA ILE A 785 19.25 1.39 20.50
C ILE A 785 19.17 0.61 21.81
N GLY A 786 20.21 -0.16 22.13
CA GLY A 786 20.31 -0.94 23.35
C GLY A 786 19.63 -2.31 23.31
N SER A 787 19.03 -2.68 22.20
CA SER A 787 18.55 -4.04 21.91
C SER A 787 18.28 -4.16 20.41
N ASP A 788 18.19 -5.38 19.88
CA ASP A 788 17.59 -5.66 18.59
C ASP A 788 16.25 -6.36 18.81
N THR A 789 15.21 -6.04 18.06
CA THR A 789 13.83 -6.42 18.41
C THR A 789 13.07 -7.25 17.38
N LEU A 790 13.37 -7.16 16.08
CA LEU A 790 12.65 -7.86 15.00
C LEU A 790 13.50 -8.99 14.42
N THR A 791 14.20 -8.76 13.30
CA THR A 791 15.10 -9.76 12.71
C THR A 791 16.57 -9.36 12.85
N GLY A 792 17.46 -10.32 13.11
CA GLY A 792 18.87 -10.03 13.30
C GLY A 792 19.58 -9.67 11.99
N VAL A 793 20.48 -8.69 12.01
CA VAL A 793 21.32 -8.37 10.84
C VAL A 793 22.30 -9.51 10.50
N ASN A 794 22.55 -10.42 11.46
CA ASN A 794 23.34 -11.63 11.26
C ASN A 794 22.90 -12.76 12.20
N ASP A 795 22.05 -13.66 11.72
CA ASP A 795 21.55 -14.81 12.47
C ASP A 795 22.62 -15.80 12.93
N ALA A 796 23.82 -15.75 12.35
CA ALA A 796 24.97 -16.55 12.77
C ALA A 796 25.63 -16.01 14.04
N ASP A 797 25.48 -14.73 14.37
CA ASP A 797 26.06 -14.11 15.56
C ASP A 797 25.09 -14.11 16.75
N TYR A 798 23.81 -13.80 16.51
CA TYR A 798 22.79 -13.67 17.56
C TYR A 798 21.38 -13.84 17.00
N LYS A 799 20.40 -13.94 17.91
CA LYS A 799 18.97 -13.88 17.59
C LYS A 799 18.27 -12.85 18.46
N PRO A 800 17.36 -12.04 17.90
CA PRO A 800 16.54 -11.12 18.69
C PRO A 800 15.58 -11.84 19.64
N PRO A 801 15.25 -11.24 20.81
CA PRO A 801 15.79 -9.97 21.29
C PRO A 801 17.25 -10.12 21.75
N PHE A 802 18.09 -9.11 21.42
CA PHE A 802 19.50 -9.12 21.78
C PHE A 802 19.85 -7.87 22.62
N PRO A 803 19.41 -7.83 23.90
CA PRO A 803 19.58 -6.66 24.76
C PRO A 803 21.03 -6.43 25.13
N LEU A 804 21.46 -5.17 25.16
CA LEU A 804 22.76 -4.76 25.65
C LEU A 804 22.83 -4.94 27.18
N THR A 805 23.81 -5.67 27.66
CA THR A 805 24.03 -5.89 29.08
C THR A 805 25.00 -4.88 29.72
N ALA A 806 25.75 -4.10 28.87
CA ALA A 806 26.48 -2.94 29.32
C ALA A 806 25.54 -1.75 29.55
N LYS A 807 25.92 -0.83 30.40
CA LYS A 807 25.22 0.44 30.54
C LYS A 807 25.61 1.38 29.38
N LEU A 808 24.67 1.82 28.63
CA LEU A 808 24.84 2.83 27.59
C LEU A 808 24.81 4.22 28.24
N ASN A 809 25.94 4.88 28.31
CA ASN A 809 26.05 6.23 28.83
C ASN A 809 25.70 7.27 27.77
N LYS A 810 26.19 7.07 26.53
CA LYS A 810 25.95 7.95 25.41
C LYS A 810 26.21 7.24 24.08
N LEU A 811 25.37 7.48 23.11
CA LEU A 811 25.57 7.12 21.71
C LEU A 811 25.52 8.40 20.87
N THR A 812 26.56 8.64 20.07
CA THR A 812 26.64 9.79 19.18
C THR A 812 26.81 9.30 17.74
N ILE A 813 25.97 9.77 16.82
CA ILE A 813 26.10 9.51 15.40
C ILE A 813 26.34 10.85 14.70
N LYS A 814 27.45 10.94 13.98
CA LYS A 814 27.77 12.10 13.14
C LYS A 814 27.73 11.66 11.69
N VAL A 815 26.96 12.41 10.89
CA VAL A 815 26.79 12.15 9.46
C VAL A 815 27.41 13.29 8.70
N ASP A 816 28.31 12.98 7.77
CA ASP A 816 28.90 13.98 6.91
C ASP A 816 27.82 14.51 5.94
N ARG A 817 27.63 15.84 5.95
CA ARG A 817 26.73 16.55 5.06
C ARG A 817 27.59 17.41 4.14
N PRO A 818 27.73 17.03 2.86
CA PRO A 818 28.49 17.87 1.93
C PRO A 818 27.88 19.25 1.86
N GLN A 819 28.72 20.29 2.03
CA GLN A 819 28.28 21.67 1.87
C GLN A 819 28.31 22.00 0.39
N LEU A 820 27.13 22.11 -0.22
CA LEU A 820 26.97 22.51 -1.60
C LEU A 820 26.87 24.02 -1.69
N SER A 821 27.57 24.61 -2.68
CA SER A 821 27.37 26.01 -3.04
C SER A 821 26.01 26.22 -3.69
N GLU A 822 25.49 27.45 -3.68
CA GLU A 822 24.26 27.79 -4.42
C GLU A 822 24.33 27.40 -5.90
N GLN A 823 25.53 27.54 -6.52
CA GLN A 823 25.74 27.10 -7.89
C GLN A 823 25.65 25.58 -8.07
N ASP A 824 26.12 24.80 -7.10
CA ASP A 824 26.00 23.35 -7.14
C ASP A 824 24.54 22.93 -6.95
N ILE A 825 23.81 23.55 -6.05
CA ILE A 825 22.36 23.32 -5.86
C ILE A 825 21.62 23.63 -7.17
N GLN A 826 21.90 24.76 -7.82
CA GLN A 826 21.26 25.13 -9.07
C GLN A 826 21.59 24.19 -10.22
N LYS A 827 22.85 23.67 -10.28
CA LYS A 827 23.23 22.61 -11.22
C LYS A 827 22.47 21.30 -10.95
N LEU A 828 22.33 20.91 -9.69
CA LEU A 828 21.57 19.72 -9.30
C LEU A 828 20.09 19.87 -9.66
N GLU A 829 19.48 21.01 -9.41
CA GLU A 829 18.10 21.31 -9.79
C GLU A 829 17.90 21.27 -11.30
N THR A 830 18.84 21.86 -12.06
CA THR A 830 18.80 21.81 -13.52
C THR A 830 18.98 20.36 -14.03
N SER A 831 19.91 19.62 -13.44
CA SER A 831 20.11 18.20 -13.76
C SER A 831 18.89 17.35 -13.43
N ARG A 832 18.18 17.66 -12.34
CA ARG A 832 16.94 17.00 -11.96
C ARG A 832 15.84 17.21 -12.99
N ALA A 833 15.70 18.43 -13.51
CA ALA A 833 14.70 18.75 -14.53
C ALA A 833 14.93 18.01 -15.86
N THR A 834 16.15 17.52 -16.11
CA THR A 834 16.55 16.77 -17.33
C THR A 834 16.97 15.34 -17.01
N ALA A 835 16.71 14.86 -15.77
CA ALA A 835 17.16 13.56 -15.34
C ALA A 835 16.50 12.44 -16.13
N VAL A 836 17.31 11.49 -16.55
CA VAL A 836 16.88 10.17 -17.02
C VAL A 836 17.40 9.14 -16.03
N ASP A 837 16.64 8.09 -15.78
CA ASP A 837 17.11 6.97 -14.98
C ASP A 837 18.23 6.26 -15.73
N GLY A 838 19.47 6.60 -15.44
CA GLY A 838 20.63 5.85 -15.94
C GLY A 838 20.81 4.58 -15.11
N SER A 839 21.33 3.50 -15.71
CA SER A 839 21.65 2.27 -14.96
C SER A 839 22.94 2.46 -14.14
N PRO A 840 22.86 2.75 -12.83
CA PRO A 840 24.05 2.80 -11.98
C PRO A 840 24.52 1.40 -11.55
N ILE A 841 23.76 0.36 -11.91
CA ILE A 841 23.77 -0.94 -11.26
C ILE A 841 24.38 -2.03 -12.11
N GLN A 842 24.80 -1.74 -13.33
CA GLN A 842 25.70 -2.64 -14.06
C GLN A 842 26.91 -3.11 -13.22
N HIS A 843 27.24 -2.36 -12.16
CA HIS A 843 28.29 -2.70 -11.23
C HIS A 843 27.89 -3.64 -10.10
N LEU A 844 26.56 -3.81 -9.81
CA LEU A 844 26.07 -4.79 -8.83
C LEU A 844 25.84 -6.17 -9.46
N GLN A 845 25.69 -6.24 -10.78
CA GLN A 845 25.53 -7.48 -11.54
C GLN A 845 26.83 -8.25 -11.80
N GLY A 846 27.99 -7.67 -11.44
CA GLY A 846 29.25 -8.40 -11.47
C GLY A 846 29.22 -9.49 -10.43
N GLY A 847 29.24 -10.76 -10.88
CA GLY A 847 29.11 -11.98 -10.14
C GLY A 847 30.00 -12.15 -8.88
N PRO A 848 29.87 -13.26 -8.18
CA PRO A 848 30.58 -13.50 -6.92
C PRO A 848 32.08 -13.48 -7.14
N HIS A 849 32.74 -12.52 -6.55
CA HIS A 849 34.18 -12.52 -6.32
C HIS A 849 34.44 -12.47 -4.83
#